data_187d346380f25a557fdf32dbda53a5e9
#
_entry.id   187d346380f25a557fdf32dbda53a5e9
#
_cell.length_a   1.000
_cell.length_b   1.000
_cell.length_c   1.000
_cell.angle_alpha   90.00
_cell.angle_beta   90.00
_cell.angle_gamma   90.00
#
_symmetry.space_group_name_H-M   'P 1'
#
loop_
_entity.id
_entity.type
_entity.pdbx_description
1 polymer ?
#
loop_
_entity_poly.entity_id
_entity_poly.type
_entity_poly.pdbx_seq_one_letter_code
_entity_poly.pdbx_strand_id
1 'polypeptide(L)'
;MTYKEILHKYWGYPDFRGIQKEVIESIGAGKDTLGLMPTGGGKSITFQVPAISKEGVCIVITPLISLMKDQVDHLKHQGIRSAAIYSGMSRDEIVTTLENCIFGGLKLLYVSPERLSSELFQIKLKHMKVSFITVDEAHCISQWGYDFRPSYLEIANIRKLIPDAPILALTATATPEVIKDIQLRLAFKEENAFTMSFERKNLAYVLRQTENKFEETLHILQAVNGAAIVYCRSRKRTQQIANLLSKANISATWYHAGLEPTVKEQRQNDWQNDKIRVMVATNAFGMGIDKPDVRLVIHADFPSSLEAYFQEAGRAGRDGRKSYAILLHTRNYDERNLRKRIEDTFPPKDYIRSVYDHLAYFYQLGVGSGQDVTYEFPIDKFCVAFKHFPIQVNAALHLLSRAGYIEYETDPDMKARIHFLLNRDDLYRLDSLSKDENEVITALLRNYGGLFSDYCYIDESYVAQEAGFDRNQTYHILQNLSKKRILDFIPRKNIPIIRYARDREDGENVVLGKEIYEARKKKFTERITSVIKYAENDYVCRSRQLLRYFGESRTEDCGQCDVCLAHKQEEQGDTQQEIREKILNLLADGERHMITELKNIRTDQPIDDDKIVGKTLKTLLDEEEVYMDGSYIQLNGKGNINN
;
A
#
# COMPACT_ATOMS: atom_id res chain seq x y z
N MET A 1 -14.67 24.58 23.34
CA MET A 1 -15.40 24.02 22.18
C MET A 1 -15.49 22.53 22.35
N THR A 2 -16.66 21.95 22.20
CA THR A 2 -16.87 20.50 22.16
C THR A 2 -16.28 19.91 20.86
N TYR A 3 -16.01 18.62 20.84
CA TYR A 3 -15.51 17.96 19.62
C TYR A 3 -16.45 18.13 18.41
N LYS A 4 -17.75 18.13 18.65
CA LYS A 4 -18.77 18.31 17.61
C LYS A 4 -18.77 19.75 17.06
N GLU A 5 -18.59 20.75 17.91
CA GLU A 5 -18.44 22.16 17.48
C GLU A 5 -17.17 22.36 16.63
N ILE A 6 -16.06 21.70 17.00
CA ILE A 6 -14.82 21.75 16.24
C ILE A 6 -15.03 21.09 14.86
N LEU A 7 -15.66 19.91 14.81
CA LEU A 7 -15.97 19.21 13.58
C LEU A 7 -16.79 20.08 12.63
N HIS A 8 -17.86 20.69 13.16
CA HIS A 8 -18.73 21.57 12.37
C HIS A 8 -18.00 22.82 11.89
N LYS A 9 -17.22 23.47 12.77
CA LYS A 9 -16.51 24.71 12.45
C LYS A 9 -15.48 24.56 11.33
N TYR A 10 -14.67 23.50 11.37
CA TYR A 10 -13.53 23.34 10.47
C TYR A 10 -13.84 22.48 9.25
N TRP A 11 -14.74 21.51 9.35
CA TRP A 11 -15.07 20.59 8.25
C TRP A 11 -16.51 20.69 7.75
N GLY A 12 -17.39 21.41 8.45
CA GLY A 12 -18.79 21.59 8.07
C GLY A 12 -19.67 20.34 8.26
N TYR A 13 -19.14 19.29 8.90
CA TYR A 13 -19.89 18.07 9.12
C TYR A 13 -20.81 18.20 10.34
N PRO A 14 -22.07 17.74 10.24
CA PRO A 14 -23.04 17.85 11.34
C PRO A 14 -22.79 16.86 12.48
N ASP A 15 -22.20 15.70 12.20
CA ASP A 15 -21.91 14.66 13.19
C ASP A 15 -20.76 13.74 12.77
N PHE A 16 -20.23 12.96 13.72
CA PHE A 16 -19.23 11.92 13.50
C PHE A 16 -19.83 10.71 12.79
N ARG A 17 -18.98 9.96 12.08
CA ARG A 17 -19.37 8.76 11.34
C ARG A 17 -18.76 7.51 11.96
N GLY A 18 -19.53 6.41 11.98
CA GLY A 18 -19.05 5.12 12.50
C GLY A 18 -18.47 5.27 13.91
N ILE A 19 -17.26 4.78 14.10
CA ILE A 19 -16.54 4.76 15.39
C ILE A 19 -15.73 6.03 15.67
N GLN A 20 -15.85 7.09 14.85
CA GLN A 20 -15.03 8.31 15.04
C GLN A 20 -15.20 8.92 16.42
N LYS A 21 -16.45 8.97 16.91
CA LYS A 21 -16.78 9.56 18.21
C LYS A 21 -16.10 8.79 19.34
N GLU A 22 -16.24 7.47 19.35
CA GLU A 22 -15.67 6.60 20.38
C GLU A 22 -14.14 6.69 20.43
N VAL A 23 -13.50 6.70 19.26
CA VAL A 23 -12.04 6.87 19.13
C VAL A 23 -11.60 8.23 19.66
N ILE A 24 -12.30 9.32 19.30
CA ILE A 24 -12.01 10.68 19.75
C ILE A 24 -12.18 10.82 21.26
N GLU A 25 -13.26 10.29 21.82
CA GLU A 25 -13.52 10.33 23.25
C GLU A 25 -12.48 9.51 24.03
N SER A 26 -12.07 8.34 23.51
CA SER A 26 -11.07 7.48 24.13
C SER A 26 -9.71 8.16 24.21
N ILE A 27 -9.16 8.66 23.08
CA ILE A 27 -7.88 9.38 23.08
C ILE A 27 -8.00 10.72 23.82
N GLY A 28 -9.17 11.34 23.78
CA GLY A 28 -9.49 12.53 24.53
C GLY A 28 -9.42 12.32 26.05
N ALA A 29 -9.82 11.16 26.54
CA ALA A 29 -9.72 10.73 27.92
C ALA A 29 -8.28 10.30 28.34
N GLY A 30 -7.30 10.35 27.46
CA GLY A 30 -5.91 9.98 27.75
C GLY A 30 -5.62 8.48 27.67
N LYS A 31 -6.48 7.70 27.01
CA LYS A 31 -6.26 6.25 26.81
C LYS A 31 -5.52 5.99 25.52
N ASP A 32 -4.59 5.03 25.54
CA ASP A 32 -4.05 4.46 24.33
C ASP A 32 -5.19 3.85 23.51
N THR A 33 -5.26 4.14 22.23
CA THR A 33 -6.43 3.81 21.40
C THR A 33 -5.99 3.31 20.03
N LEU A 34 -6.53 2.17 19.61
CA LEU A 34 -6.36 1.67 18.24
C LEU A 34 -7.68 1.81 17.49
N GLY A 35 -7.68 2.54 16.39
CA GLY A 35 -8.82 2.71 15.49
C GLY A 35 -8.62 1.94 14.19
N LEU A 36 -9.44 0.91 13.95
CA LEU A 36 -9.50 0.23 12.66
C LEU A 36 -10.63 0.82 11.85
N MET A 37 -10.28 1.52 10.80
CA MET A 37 -11.22 2.23 9.94
C MET A 37 -10.85 2.02 8.47
N PRO A 38 -11.77 1.56 7.63
CA PRO A 38 -11.49 1.33 6.21
C PRO A 38 -11.04 2.62 5.52
N THR A 39 -10.42 2.48 4.35
CA THR A 39 -10.06 3.64 3.52
C THR A 39 -11.31 4.45 3.18
N GLY A 40 -11.25 5.77 3.38
CA GLY A 40 -12.43 6.65 3.26
C GLY A 40 -13.30 6.73 4.51
N GLY A 41 -12.99 6.00 5.58
CA GLY A 41 -13.70 6.05 6.87
C GLY A 41 -13.47 7.32 7.70
N GLY A 42 -12.65 8.25 7.20
CA GLY A 42 -12.37 9.54 7.86
C GLY A 42 -11.40 9.43 9.04
N LYS A 43 -10.35 8.60 8.93
CA LYS A 43 -9.29 8.44 9.94
C LYS A 43 -8.69 9.76 10.40
N SER A 44 -8.44 10.72 9.49
CA SER A 44 -7.81 11.99 9.83
C SER A 44 -8.60 12.82 10.85
N ILE A 45 -9.92 12.79 10.79
CA ILE A 45 -10.81 13.49 11.73
C ILE A 45 -10.57 12.99 13.17
N THR A 46 -10.28 11.71 13.36
CA THR A 46 -10.14 11.11 14.70
C THR A 46 -8.95 11.63 15.49
N PHE A 47 -7.94 12.20 14.84
CA PHE A 47 -6.83 12.85 15.54
C PHE A 47 -6.83 14.38 15.36
N GLN A 48 -7.32 14.91 14.25
CA GLN A 48 -7.33 16.36 14.00
C GLN A 48 -8.28 17.09 14.98
N VAL A 49 -9.47 16.56 15.19
CA VAL A 49 -10.46 17.15 16.10
C VAL A 49 -9.95 17.21 17.55
N PRO A 50 -9.47 16.12 18.17
CA PRO A 50 -8.97 16.18 19.54
C PRO A 50 -7.66 16.97 19.65
N ALA A 51 -6.80 17.03 18.62
CA ALA A 51 -5.60 17.85 18.61
C ALA A 51 -5.90 19.36 18.71
N ILE A 52 -6.96 19.81 18.03
CA ILE A 52 -7.40 21.21 18.11
C ILE A 52 -7.96 21.54 19.49
N SER A 53 -8.68 20.60 20.09
CA SER A 53 -9.34 20.78 21.41
C SER A 53 -8.34 20.83 22.56
N LYS A 54 -7.27 20.03 22.47
CA LYS A 54 -6.28 19.90 23.57
C LYS A 54 -5.20 20.98 23.51
N GLU A 55 -4.64 21.30 24.66
CA GLU A 55 -3.40 22.08 24.72
C GLU A 55 -2.20 21.24 24.27
N GLY A 56 -1.21 21.91 23.67
CA GLY A 56 0.01 21.29 23.17
C GLY A 56 -0.13 20.82 21.71
N VAL A 57 0.84 20.05 21.27
CA VAL A 57 0.98 19.56 19.89
C VAL A 57 0.67 18.06 19.80
N CYS A 58 -0.10 17.68 18.82
CA CYS A 58 -0.23 16.28 18.41
C CYS A 58 0.90 15.94 17.43
N ILE A 59 1.68 14.90 17.73
CA ILE A 59 2.70 14.38 16.82
C ILE A 59 2.09 13.29 15.97
N VAL A 60 2.04 13.49 14.65
CA VAL A 60 1.48 12.54 13.67
C VAL A 60 2.61 11.87 12.94
N ILE A 61 2.79 10.58 13.19
CA ILE A 61 3.80 9.75 12.55
C ILE A 61 3.15 9.07 11.35
N THR A 62 3.66 9.34 10.14
CA THR A 62 3.12 8.78 8.90
C THR A 62 4.25 8.50 7.90
N PRO A 63 4.14 7.43 7.08
CA PRO A 63 5.27 6.96 6.28
C PRO A 63 5.48 7.71 4.96
N LEU A 64 4.58 8.62 4.59
CA LEU A 64 4.57 9.23 3.26
C LEU A 64 4.68 10.75 3.30
N ILE A 65 5.75 11.26 2.72
CA ILE A 65 6.03 12.70 2.64
C ILE A 65 4.96 13.46 1.84
N SER A 66 4.49 12.90 0.73
CA SER A 66 3.41 13.53 -0.08
C SER A 66 2.14 13.71 0.73
N LEU A 67 1.72 12.66 1.45
CA LEU A 67 0.54 12.72 2.31
C LEU A 67 0.69 13.75 3.44
N MET A 68 1.91 13.85 4.05
CA MET A 68 2.18 14.88 5.06
C MET A 68 1.96 16.28 4.51
N LYS A 69 2.49 16.57 3.31
CA LYS A 69 2.38 17.88 2.67
C LYS A 69 0.92 18.21 2.38
N ASP A 70 0.20 17.28 1.74
CA ASP A 70 -1.22 17.47 1.39
C ASP A 70 -2.07 17.71 2.65
N GLN A 71 -1.84 16.95 3.73
CA GLN A 71 -2.55 17.13 5.00
C GLN A 71 -2.23 18.48 5.67
N VAL A 72 -0.95 18.87 5.69
CA VAL A 72 -0.53 20.15 6.27
C VAL A 72 -1.10 21.33 5.49
N ASP A 73 -1.07 21.27 4.16
CA ASP A 73 -1.59 22.34 3.32
C ASP A 73 -3.11 22.46 3.49
N HIS A 74 -3.83 21.34 3.51
CA HIS A 74 -5.28 21.35 3.77
C HIS A 74 -5.62 21.97 5.15
N LEU A 75 -4.90 21.59 6.20
CA LEU A 75 -5.09 22.15 7.54
C LEU A 75 -4.78 23.64 7.62
N LYS A 76 -3.71 24.09 6.95
CA LYS A 76 -3.38 25.52 6.87
C LYS A 76 -4.47 26.32 6.16
N HIS A 77 -5.06 25.80 5.07
CA HIS A 77 -6.19 26.42 4.40
C HIS A 77 -7.42 26.56 5.30
N GLN A 78 -7.59 25.62 6.25
CA GLN A 78 -8.64 25.70 7.26
C GLN A 78 -8.28 26.61 8.45
N GLY A 79 -7.11 27.27 8.45
CA GLY A 79 -6.63 28.11 9.54
C GLY A 79 -6.08 27.34 10.75
N ILE A 80 -5.76 26.05 10.60
CA ILE A 80 -5.20 25.21 11.65
C ILE A 80 -3.68 25.21 11.54
N ARG A 81 -3.00 25.64 12.62
CA ARG A 81 -1.53 25.69 12.68
C ARG A 81 -0.94 24.29 12.68
N SER A 82 -0.34 23.91 11.58
CA SER A 82 0.27 22.60 11.34
C SER A 82 1.58 22.73 10.58
N ALA A 83 2.49 21.79 10.79
CA ALA A 83 3.76 21.71 10.09
C ALA A 83 4.16 20.25 9.86
N ALA A 84 5.13 20.03 8.97
CA ALA A 84 5.70 18.71 8.73
C ALA A 84 7.24 18.78 8.80
N ILE A 85 7.86 17.69 9.27
CA ILE A 85 9.32 17.46 9.22
C ILE A 85 9.56 16.16 8.48
N TYR A 86 10.30 16.24 7.37
CA TYR A 86 10.58 15.09 6.50
C TYR A 86 12.00 15.14 5.93
N SER A 87 12.42 14.09 5.27
CA SER A 87 13.73 14.02 4.61
C SER A 87 13.83 15.03 3.46
N GLY A 88 14.94 15.80 3.43
CA GLY A 88 15.18 16.84 2.42
C GLY A 88 14.95 18.27 2.90
N MET A 89 14.44 18.48 4.13
CA MET A 89 14.41 19.80 4.76
C MET A 89 15.81 20.18 5.28
N SER A 90 16.12 21.47 5.22
CA SER A 90 17.35 22.02 5.83
C SER A 90 17.28 21.93 7.36
N ARG A 91 18.44 21.96 8.01
CA ARG A 91 18.52 21.95 9.49
C ARG A 91 17.80 23.14 10.10
N ASP A 92 17.94 24.33 9.51
CA ASP A 92 17.34 25.56 10.02
C ASP A 92 15.80 25.52 9.93
N GLU A 93 15.25 24.96 8.84
CA GLU A 93 13.80 24.73 8.73
C GLU A 93 13.31 23.73 9.79
N ILE A 94 14.07 22.68 10.05
CA ILE A 94 13.74 21.69 11.07
C ILE A 94 13.77 22.31 12.46
N VAL A 95 14.85 23.05 12.81
CA VAL A 95 15.00 23.73 14.10
C VAL A 95 13.85 24.72 14.31
N THR A 96 13.59 25.58 13.32
CA THR A 96 12.51 26.56 13.37
C THR A 96 11.14 25.89 13.56
N THR A 97 10.90 24.78 12.87
CA THR A 97 9.65 24.03 13.02
C THR A 97 9.51 23.43 14.43
N LEU A 98 10.59 22.86 14.98
CA LEU A 98 10.59 22.29 16.33
C LEU A 98 10.43 23.38 17.41
N GLU A 99 11.02 24.56 17.22
CA GLU A 99 10.83 25.70 18.12
C GLU A 99 9.40 26.23 18.07
N ASN A 100 8.79 26.27 16.91
CA ASN A 100 7.38 26.59 16.77
C ASN A 100 6.44 25.56 17.46
N CYS A 101 6.88 24.31 17.62
CA CYS A 101 6.16 23.33 18.45
C CYS A 101 6.25 23.66 19.94
N ILE A 102 7.41 24.20 20.39
CA ILE A 102 7.64 24.54 21.81
C ILE A 102 6.94 25.87 22.16
N PHE A 103 7.12 26.90 21.34
CA PHE A 103 6.75 28.29 21.66
C PHE A 103 5.61 28.84 20.77
N GLY A 104 5.45 28.34 19.56
CA GLY A 104 4.60 28.91 18.52
C GLY A 104 3.15 28.42 18.51
N GLY A 105 2.79 27.45 19.35
CA GLY A 105 1.42 26.94 19.47
C GLY A 105 0.93 26.16 18.25
N LEU A 106 1.81 25.39 17.58
CA LEU A 106 1.40 24.41 16.59
C LEU A 106 0.45 23.38 17.21
N LYS A 107 -0.57 22.96 16.46
CA LYS A 107 -1.54 21.95 16.89
C LYS A 107 -1.19 20.55 16.39
N LEU A 108 -0.63 20.45 15.19
CA LEU A 108 -0.23 19.19 14.58
C LEU A 108 1.17 19.31 14.00
N LEU A 109 2.04 18.34 14.34
CA LEU A 109 3.34 18.15 13.74
C LEU A 109 3.39 16.78 13.07
N TYR A 110 3.49 16.77 11.74
CA TYR A 110 3.68 15.54 10.97
C TYR A 110 5.16 15.22 10.86
N VAL A 111 5.54 13.97 11.15
CA VAL A 111 6.93 13.52 11.09
C VAL A 111 7.03 12.16 10.40
N SER A 112 8.11 11.95 9.65
CA SER A 112 8.44 10.63 9.14
C SER A 112 9.06 9.78 10.27
N PRO A 113 8.82 8.44 10.27
CA PRO A 113 9.32 7.57 11.32
C PRO A 113 10.85 7.60 11.45
N GLU A 114 11.59 7.84 10.36
CA GLU A 114 13.05 7.94 10.34
C GLU A 114 13.58 9.14 11.16
N ARG A 115 12.75 10.18 11.34
CA ARG A 115 13.13 11.37 12.13
C ARG A 115 13.11 11.13 13.64
N LEU A 116 12.46 10.10 14.08
CA LEU A 116 12.27 9.78 15.49
C LEU A 116 13.59 9.42 16.19
N SER A 117 14.54 8.84 15.47
CA SER A 117 15.88 8.51 15.97
C SER A 117 16.85 9.69 15.99
N SER A 118 16.51 10.83 15.37
CA SER A 118 17.36 12.02 15.35
C SER A 118 17.53 12.60 16.76
N GLU A 119 18.78 12.78 17.19
CA GLU A 119 19.12 13.35 18.50
C GLU A 119 18.49 14.74 18.68
N LEU A 120 18.57 15.60 17.65
CA LEU A 120 17.97 16.92 17.66
C LEU A 120 16.46 16.86 17.94
N PHE A 121 15.76 15.94 17.27
CA PHE A 121 14.33 15.74 17.49
C PHE A 121 14.04 15.30 18.91
N GLN A 122 14.76 14.31 19.43
CA GLN A 122 14.57 13.77 20.78
C GLN A 122 14.86 14.80 21.88
N ILE A 123 15.90 15.64 21.71
CA ILE A 123 16.21 16.73 22.66
C ILE A 123 15.06 17.74 22.69
N LYS A 124 14.62 18.22 21.52
CA LYS A 124 13.52 19.21 21.44
C LYS A 124 12.18 18.63 21.91
N LEU A 125 11.93 17.35 21.66
CA LEU A 125 10.71 16.66 22.10
C LEU A 125 10.50 16.72 23.61
N LYS A 126 11.54 16.59 24.41
CA LYS A 126 11.47 16.67 25.88
C LYS A 126 10.97 18.03 26.39
N HIS A 127 11.08 19.07 25.57
CA HIS A 127 10.62 20.43 25.90
C HIS A 127 9.25 20.76 25.29
N MET A 128 8.66 19.86 24.50
CA MET A 128 7.35 20.06 23.90
C MET A 128 6.23 19.63 24.85
N LYS A 129 5.15 20.39 24.88
CA LYS A 129 3.89 19.94 25.47
C LYS A 129 3.15 19.07 24.45
N VAL A 130 3.37 17.75 24.52
CA VAL A 130 2.74 16.80 23.60
C VAL A 130 1.37 16.40 24.13
N SER A 131 0.32 16.65 23.34
CA SER A 131 -1.05 16.29 23.72
C SER A 131 -1.32 14.78 23.58
N PHE A 132 -0.86 14.19 22.51
CA PHE A 132 -0.84 12.75 22.22
C PHE A 132 -0.02 12.47 20.96
N ILE A 133 0.30 11.19 20.73
CA ILE A 133 0.97 10.72 19.52
C ILE A 133 -0.05 10.01 18.63
N THR A 134 -0.10 10.35 17.35
CA THR A 134 -0.86 9.61 16.34
C THR A 134 0.09 8.80 15.47
N VAL A 135 -0.20 7.51 15.32
CA VAL A 135 0.53 6.60 14.44
C VAL A 135 -0.40 6.23 13.30
N ASP A 136 -0.22 6.89 12.17
CA ASP A 136 -0.95 6.56 10.94
C ASP A 136 -0.30 5.35 10.25
N GLU A 137 -1.12 4.57 9.52
CA GLU A 137 -0.74 3.29 8.93
C GLU A 137 -0.03 2.36 9.94
N ALA A 138 -0.59 2.26 11.15
CA ALA A 138 0.00 1.57 12.29
C ALA A 138 0.34 0.09 12.01
N HIS A 139 -0.25 -0.53 10.98
CA HIS A 139 0.10 -1.87 10.54
C HIS A 139 1.58 -1.99 10.12
N CYS A 140 2.24 -0.87 9.77
CA CYS A 140 3.66 -0.84 9.43
C CYS A 140 4.59 -1.20 10.60
N ILE A 141 4.13 -1.12 11.85
CA ILE A 141 4.93 -1.53 13.02
C ILE A 141 5.00 -3.05 13.18
N SER A 142 4.01 -3.76 12.64
CA SER A 142 3.91 -5.20 12.80
C SER A 142 4.75 -5.94 11.77
N GLN A 143 5.64 -6.81 12.24
CA GLN A 143 6.38 -7.72 11.34
C GLN A 143 5.45 -8.71 10.64
N TRP A 144 4.25 -8.88 11.18
CA TRP A 144 3.19 -9.70 10.63
C TRP A 144 2.28 -8.91 9.67
N GLY A 145 2.45 -7.57 9.58
CA GLY A 145 1.81 -6.70 8.61
C GLY A 145 2.34 -6.91 7.18
N TYR A 146 1.58 -6.51 6.18
CA TYR A 146 1.97 -6.65 4.77
C TYR A 146 3.01 -5.61 4.31
N ASP A 147 3.13 -4.47 5.02
CA ASP A 147 4.08 -3.38 4.76
C ASP A 147 4.88 -3.03 6.02
N PHE A 148 5.65 -4.00 6.54
CA PHE A 148 6.48 -3.77 7.72
C PHE A 148 7.61 -2.80 7.45
N ARG A 149 7.74 -1.78 8.31
CA ARG A 149 8.80 -0.77 8.27
C ARG A 149 9.56 -0.73 9.58
N PRO A 150 10.85 -1.09 9.59
CA PRO A 150 11.67 -1.12 10.83
C PRO A 150 11.67 0.21 11.60
N SER A 151 11.65 1.35 10.88
CA SER A 151 11.63 2.68 11.49
C SER A 151 10.41 2.94 12.41
N TYR A 152 9.30 2.21 12.21
CA TYR A 152 8.15 2.28 13.12
C TYR A 152 8.42 1.72 14.52
N LEU A 153 9.43 0.85 14.68
CA LEU A 153 9.81 0.34 15.99
C LEU A 153 10.37 1.44 16.91
N GLU A 154 10.92 2.50 16.34
CA GLU A 154 11.42 3.67 17.10
C GLU A 154 10.31 4.44 17.83
N ILE A 155 9.05 4.28 17.44
CA ILE A 155 7.90 4.91 18.10
C ILE A 155 7.82 4.51 19.58
N ALA A 156 8.12 3.26 19.90
CA ALA A 156 8.16 2.79 21.28
C ALA A 156 9.27 3.49 22.11
N ASN A 157 10.38 3.82 21.48
CA ASN A 157 11.48 4.54 22.13
C ASN A 157 11.11 6.00 22.45
N ILE A 158 10.40 6.67 21.53
CA ILE A 158 9.90 8.03 21.79
C ILE A 158 8.93 8.05 22.96
N ARG A 159 8.07 7.04 23.09
CA ARG A 159 7.14 6.95 24.23
C ARG A 159 7.88 6.98 25.57
N LYS A 160 9.09 6.41 25.65
CA LYS A 160 9.90 6.46 26.87
C LYS A 160 10.33 7.88 27.26
N LEU A 161 10.44 8.79 26.26
CA LEU A 161 10.80 10.20 26.49
C LEU A 161 9.62 11.06 26.93
N ILE A 162 8.40 10.65 26.57
CA ILE A 162 7.13 11.35 26.87
C ILE A 162 6.06 10.33 27.33
N PRO A 163 6.25 9.68 28.50
CA PRO A 163 5.44 8.54 28.95
C PRO A 163 3.96 8.89 29.23
N ASP A 164 3.66 10.17 29.46
CA ASP A 164 2.31 10.64 29.74
C ASP A 164 1.45 10.87 28.48
N ALA A 165 2.08 10.95 27.31
CA ALA A 165 1.38 11.13 26.04
C ALA A 165 0.74 9.82 25.58
N PRO A 166 -0.61 9.75 25.48
CA PRO A 166 -1.29 8.56 24.98
C PRO A 166 -1.05 8.41 23.47
N ILE A 167 -1.20 7.19 22.98
CA ILE A 167 -1.02 6.86 21.55
C ILE A 167 -2.37 6.57 20.90
N LEU A 168 -2.64 7.23 19.78
CA LEU A 168 -3.70 6.89 18.84
C LEU A 168 -3.09 6.19 17.62
N ALA A 169 -3.27 4.89 17.52
CA ALA A 169 -2.87 4.11 16.36
C ALA A 169 -4.04 3.97 15.38
N LEU A 170 -3.79 4.23 14.10
CA LEU A 170 -4.81 4.16 13.05
C LEU A 170 -4.34 3.27 11.91
N THR A 171 -5.23 2.41 11.43
CA THR A 171 -4.98 1.60 10.24
C THR A 171 -6.28 1.28 9.49
N ALA A 172 -6.15 1.05 8.18
CA ALA A 172 -7.28 0.64 7.34
C ALA A 172 -7.42 -0.87 7.24
N THR A 173 -6.36 -1.63 7.49
CA THR A 173 -6.29 -3.07 7.25
C THR A 173 -5.43 -3.73 8.31
N ALA A 174 -6.03 -4.55 9.14
CA ALA A 174 -5.30 -5.37 10.11
C ALA A 174 -6.10 -6.64 10.43
N THR A 175 -5.42 -7.78 10.45
CA THR A 175 -5.99 -9.03 10.96
C THR A 175 -5.98 -9.01 12.50
N PRO A 176 -6.74 -9.87 13.17
CA PRO A 176 -6.74 -9.94 14.64
C PRO A 176 -5.35 -10.13 15.26
N GLU A 177 -4.45 -10.86 14.59
CA GLU A 177 -3.05 -11.01 15.02
C GLU A 177 -2.29 -9.69 14.95
N VAL A 178 -2.47 -8.93 13.86
CA VAL A 178 -1.82 -7.63 13.65
C VAL A 178 -2.32 -6.59 14.66
N ILE A 179 -3.61 -6.62 14.99
CA ILE A 179 -4.22 -5.75 16.03
C ILE A 179 -3.50 -5.93 17.37
N LYS A 180 -3.30 -7.17 17.80
CA LYS A 180 -2.58 -7.49 19.05
C LYS A 180 -1.11 -7.06 18.99
N ASP A 181 -0.43 -7.34 17.89
CA ASP A 181 0.99 -6.99 17.72
C ASP A 181 1.21 -5.46 17.71
N ILE A 182 0.31 -4.68 17.09
CA ILE A 182 0.35 -3.21 17.11
C ILE A 182 0.29 -2.70 18.55
N GLN A 183 -0.68 -3.13 19.33
CA GLN A 183 -0.86 -2.70 20.72
C GLN A 183 0.34 -3.08 21.60
N LEU A 184 0.86 -4.30 21.42
CA LEU A 184 2.05 -4.78 22.13
C LEU A 184 3.29 -3.94 21.80
N ARG A 185 3.56 -3.71 20.52
CA ARG A 185 4.76 -2.97 20.07
C ARG A 185 4.71 -1.48 20.38
N LEU A 186 3.52 -0.89 20.41
CA LEU A 186 3.32 0.48 20.87
C LEU A 186 3.24 0.58 22.40
N ALA A 187 3.41 -0.54 23.12
CA ALA A 187 3.36 -0.63 24.57
C ALA A 187 2.08 0.01 25.15
N PHE A 188 0.93 -0.34 24.62
CA PHE A 188 -0.36 0.09 25.17
C PHE A 188 -0.49 -0.36 26.63
N LYS A 189 -1.00 0.53 27.48
CA LYS A 189 -1.21 0.23 28.91
C LYS A 189 -2.30 -0.82 29.10
N GLU A 190 -3.32 -0.80 28.25
CA GLU A 190 -4.45 -1.74 28.22
C GLU A 190 -4.84 -2.00 26.76
N GLU A 191 -5.37 -3.18 26.47
CA GLU A 191 -5.94 -3.46 25.15
C GLU A 191 -7.17 -2.57 24.94
N ASN A 192 -7.14 -1.73 23.90
CA ASN A 192 -8.20 -0.80 23.59
C ASN A 192 -8.27 -0.56 22.08
N ALA A 193 -9.16 -1.29 21.42
CA ALA A 193 -9.32 -1.24 19.97
C ALA A 193 -10.78 -1.05 19.59
N PHE A 194 -11.03 -0.12 18.70
CA PHE A 194 -12.30 0.13 18.06
C PHE A 194 -12.24 -0.28 16.61
N THR A 195 -13.17 -1.10 16.16
CA THR A 195 -13.20 -1.62 14.81
C THR A 195 -14.49 -1.20 14.11
N MET A 196 -14.35 -0.50 13.00
CA MET A 196 -15.43 -0.25 12.06
C MET A 196 -15.52 -1.42 11.08
N SER A 197 -16.72 -1.83 10.71
CA SER A 197 -16.88 -2.87 9.69
C SER A 197 -16.14 -2.50 8.40
N PHE A 198 -15.46 -3.47 7.83
CA PHE A 198 -14.78 -3.36 6.55
C PHE A 198 -15.74 -3.47 5.36
N GLU A 199 -17.03 -3.65 5.61
CA GLU A 199 -18.02 -3.77 4.55
C GLU A 199 -18.14 -2.49 3.72
N ARG A 200 -18.14 -2.67 2.40
CA ARG A 200 -18.32 -1.62 1.41
C ARG A 200 -19.55 -1.95 0.54
N LYS A 201 -20.74 -1.51 0.99
CA LYS A 201 -22.03 -1.82 0.31
C LYS A 201 -22.11 -1.30 -1.13
N ASN A 202 -21.38 -0.24 -1.44
CA ASN A 202 -21.34 0.37 -2.76
C ASN A 202 -20.22 -0.16 -3.67
N LEU A 203 -19.38 -1.09 -3.19
CA LEU A 203 -18.25 -1.63 -3.92
C LEU A 203 -18.47 -3.11 -4.26
N ALA A 204 -18.62 -3.41 -5.54
CA ALA A 204 -18.71 -4.78 -6.03
C ALA A 204 -17.31 -5.34 -6.29
N TYR A 205 -16.96 -6.40 -5.57
CA TYR A 205 -15.75 -7.18 -5.85
C TYR A 205 -16.07 -8.23 -6.90
N VAL A 206 -15.36 -8.22 -8.01
CA VAL A 206 -15.61 -9.09 -9.16
C VAL A 206 -14.33 -9.76 -9.60
N LEU A 207 -14.36 -11.08 -9.76
CA LEU A 207 -13.29 -11.81 -10.41
C LEU A 207 -13.71 -12.10 -11.85
N ARG A 208 -12.81 -11.80 -12.81
CA ARG A 208 -13.00 -12.06 -14.22
C ARG A 208 -11.93 -13.00 -14.73
N GLN A 209 -12.35 -14.20 -15.13
CA GLN A 209 -11.46 -15.14 -15.79
C GLN A 209 -11.28 -14.75 -17.26
N THR A 210 -10.02 -14.66 -17.71
CA THR A 210 -9.69 -14.27 -19.08
C THR A 210 -8.32 -14.80 -19.50
N GLU A 211 -8.19 -15.15 -20.78
CA GLU A 211 -6.89 -15.46 -21.38
C GLU A 211 -6.17 -14.20 -21.88
N ASN A 212 -6.90 -13.11 -22.19
CA ASN A 212 -6.35 -11.85 -22.63
C ASN A 212 -6.74 -10.70 -21.69
N LYS A 213 -5.90 -10.46 -20.67
CA LYS A 213 -6.15 -9.42 -19.66
C LYS A 213 -6.23 -8.01 -20.23
N PHE A 214 -5.55 -7.73 -21.36
CA PHE A 214 -5.61 -6.39 -21.95
C PHE A 214 -6.97 -6.15 -22.63
N GLU A 215 -7.44 -7.07 -23.43
CA GLU A 215 -8.76 -6.96 -24.08
C GLU A 215 -9.89 -6.89 -23.06
N GLU A 216 -9.81 -7.69 -21.99
CA GLU A 216 -10.80 -7.63 -20.91
C GLU A 216 -10.74 -6.29 -20.17
N THR A 217 -9.54 -5.75 -19.92
CA THR A 217 -9.37 -4.39 -19.33
C THR A 217 -10.01 -3.33 -20.24
N LEU A 218 -9.79 -3.42 -21.55
CA LEU A 218 -10.37 -2.49 -22.53
C LEU A 218 -11.89 -2.57 -22.54
N HIS A 219 -12.44 -3.78 -22.60
CA HIS A 219 -13.88 -4.03 -22.55
C HIS A 219 -14.54 -3.45 -21.30
N ILE A 220 -13.94 -3.70 -20.12
CA ILE A 220 -14.43 -3.17 -18.85
C ILE A 220 -14.42 -1.63 -18.84
N LEU A 221 -13.32 -1.02 -19.31
CA LEU A 221 -13.19 0.44 -19.38
C LEU A 221 -14.17 1.09 -20.36
N GLN A 222 -14.57 0.37 -21.41
CA GLN A 222 -15.61 0.83 -22.36
C GLN A 222 -17.01 0.70 -21.76
N ALA A 223 -17.26 -0.35 -20.97
CA ALA A 223 -18.56 -0.62 -20.37
C ALA A 223 -18.88 0.31 -19.18
N VAL A 224 -17.87 0.72 -18.40
CA VAL A 224 -18.07 1.54 -17.19
C VAL A 224 -17.34 2.86 -17.32
N ASN A 225 -18.07 3.96 -17.37
CA ASN A 225 -17.53 5.30 -17.43
C ASN A 225 -17.03 5.82 -16.07
N GLY A 226 -16.15 6.83 -16.10
CA GLY A 226 -15.60 7.51 -14.92
C GLY A 226 -14.12 7.21 -14.71
N ALA A 227 -13.55 7.83 -13.68
CA ALA A 227 -12.15 7.66 -13.32
C ALA A 227 -11.82 6.20 -12.95
N ALA A 228 -10.66 5.72 -13.39
CA ALA A 228 -10.24 4.35 -13.18
C ALA A 228 -8.77 4.25 -12.78
N ILE A 229 -8.45 3.19 -12.02
CA ILE A 229 -7.07 2.79 -11.71
C ILE A 229 -6.88 1.36 -12.21
N VAL A 230 -5.75 1.11 -12.91
CA VAL A 230 -5.35 -0.23 -13.35
C VAL A 230 -4.03 -0.59 -12.66
N TYR A 231 -4.06 -1.56 -11.76
CA TYR A 231 -2.86 -2.01 -11.04
C TYR A 231 -2.11 -3.08 -11.80
N CYS A 232 -0.80 -2.84 -11.96
CA CYS A 232 0.15 -3.76 -12.58
C CYS A 232 1.37 -3.91 -11.69
N ARG A 233 2.07 -5.04 -11.79
CA ARG A 233 3.26 -5.32 -10.97
C ARG A 233 4.53 -4.60 -11.42
N SER A 234 4.77 -4.50 -12.72
CA SER A 234 6.04 -4.00 -13.22
C SER A 234 5.93 -2.58 -13.79
N ARG A 235 6.96 -1.79 -13.55
CA ARG A 235 7.09 -0.43 -14.09
C ARG A 235 6.92 -0.42 -15.62
N LYS A 236 7.56 -1.35 -16.32
CA LYS A 236 7.49 -1.48 -17.78
C LYS A 236 6.07 -1.79 -18.25
N ARG A 237 5.37 -2.68 -17.54
CA ARG A 237 4.00 -3.07 -17.91
C ARG A 237 3.00 -1.93 -17.71
N THR A 238 3.17 -1.07 -16.68
CA THR A 238 2.31 0.10 -16.50
C THR A 238 2.36 1.02 -17.71
N GLN A 239 3.56 1.30 -18.22
CA GLN A 239 3.75 2.13 -19.41
C GLN A 239 3.18 1.48 -20.67
N GLN A 240 3.42 0.18 -20.85
CA GLN A 240 2.90 -0.57 -22.01
C GLN A 240 1.37 -0.53 -22.07
N ILE A 241 0.69 -0.85 -20.96
CA ILE A 241 -0.78 -0.85 -20.91
C ILE A 241 -1.34 0.56 -21.12
N ALA A 242 -0.76 1.59 -20.48
CA ALA A 242 -1.20 2.97 -20.68
C ALA A 242 -1.09 3.40 -22.15
N ASN A 243 0.02 3.09 -22.82
CA ASN A 243 0.21 3.37 -24.24
C ASN A 243 -0.79 2.62 -25.13
N LEU A 244 -1.10 1.36 -24.81
CA LEU A 244 -2.09 0.57 -25.57
C LEU A 244 -3.51 1.13 -25.37
N LEU A 245 -3.88 1.53 -24.16
CA LEU A 245 -5.16 2.19 -23.88
C LEU A 245 -5.29 3.51 -24.62
N SER A 246 -4.22 4.32 -24.66
CA SER A 246 -4.21 5.58 -25.43
C SER A 246 -4.39 5.34 -26.92
N LYS A 247 -3.79 4.28 -27.49
CA LYS A 247 -4.01 3.86 -28.89
C LYS A 247 -5.45 3.42 -29.15
N ALA A 248 -6.13 2.90 -28.14
CA ALA A 248 -7.54 2.51 -28.18
C ALA A 248 -8.50 3.68 -27.84
N ASN A 249 -8.02 4.94 -27.91
CA ASN A 249 -8.78 6.18 -27.63
C ASN A 249 -9.29 6.29 -26.17
N ILE A 250 -8.63 5.64 -25.21
CA ILE A 250 -8.88 5.82 -23.78
C ILE A 250 -7.78 6.70 -23.20
N SER A 251 -8.16 7.87 -22.65
CA SER A 251 -7.22 8.77 -21.98
C SER A 251 -6.57 8.08 -20.78
N ALA A 252 -5.27 7.74 -20.89
CA ALA A 252 -4.54 6.98 -19.89
C ALA A 252 -3.12 7.51 -19.69
N THR A 253 -2.63 7.43 -18.47
CA THR A 253 -1.22 7.66 -18.11
C THR A 253 -0.72 6.57 -17.17
N TRP A 254 0.58 6.57 -16.85
CA TRP A 254 1.17 5.56 -15.95
C TRP A 254 1.89 6.19 -14.77
N TYR A 255 1.95 5.45 -13.66
CA TYR A 255 2.59 5.88 -12.43
C TYR A 255 3.37 4.74 -11.76
N HIS A 256 4.61 5.01 -11.36
CA HIS A 256 5.43 4.09 -10.57
C HIS A 256 6.52 4.83 -9.79
N ALA A 257 7.13 4.20 -8.80
CA ALA A 257 8.13 4.81 -7.92
C ALA A 257 9.33 5.40 -8.67
N GLY A 258 9.75 4.82 -9.79
CA GLY A 258 10.91 5.27 -10.55
C GLY A 258 10.66 6.44 -11.52
N LEU A 259 9.54 7.17 -11.40
CA LEU A 259 9.32 8.43 -12.11
C LEU A 259 9.92 9.59 -11.30
N GLU A 260 10.38 10.63 -12.00
CA GLU A 260 10.82 11.88 -11.37
C GLU A 260 9.69 12.50 -10.55
N PRO A 261 10.00 13.14 -9.39
CA PRO A 261 8.99 13.70 -8.49
C PRO A 261 8.02 14.68 -9.17
N THR A 262 8.52 15.56 -10.03
CA THR A 262 7.72 16.52 -10.81
C THR A 262 6.76 15.83 -11.79
N VAL A 263 7.20 14.75 -12.43
CA VAL A 263 6.36 13.96 -13.35
C VAL A 263 5.28 13.20 -12.57
N LYS A 264 5.62 12.66 -11.39
CA LYS A 264 4.66 12.00 -10.50
C LYS A 264 3.54 12.97 -10.12
N GLU A 265 3.91 14.15 -9.65
CA GLU A 265 2.97 15.20 -9.23
C GLU A 265 2.08 15.65 -10.39
N GLN A 266 2.65 15.93 -11.55
CA GLN A 266 1.89 16.33 -12.73
C GLN A 266 0.86 15.28 -13.14
N ARG A 267 1.26 14.00 -13.24
CA ARG A 267 0.35 12.92 -13.65
C ARG A 267 -0.75 12.67 -12.64
N GLN A 268 -0.41 12.75 -11.35
CA GLN A 268 -1.40 12.64 -10.28
C GLN A 268 -2.42 13.79 -10.35
N ASN A 269 -1.96 15.03 -10.52
CA ASN A 269 -2.82 16.21 -10.65
C ASN A 269 -3.71 16.14 -11.91
N ASP A 270 -3.17 15.71 -13.05
CA ASP A 270 -3.93 15.56 -14.27
C ASP A 270 -5.05 14.50 -14.15
N TRP A 271 -4.77 13.40 -13.42
CA TRP A 271 -5.78 12.38 -13.14
C TRP A 271 -6.79 12.83 -12.06
N GLN A 272 -6.35 13.52 -11.02
CA GLN A 272 -7.24 14.07 -9.99
C GLN A 272 -8.23 15.10 -10.55
N ASN A 273 -7.80 15.90 -11.52
CA ASN A 273 -8.59 16.94 -12.17
C ASN A 273 -9.32 16.47 -13.44
N ASP A 274 -9.48 15.17 -13.63
CA ASP A 274 -10.18 14.53 -14.76
C ASP A 274 -9.65 14.84 -16.16
N LYS A 275 -8.45 15.42 -16.29
CA LYS A 275 -7.77 15.58 -17.59
C LYS A 275 -7.34 14.23 -18.17
N ILE A 276 -7.04 13.28 -17.30
CA ILE A 276 -6.72 11.89 -17.62
C ILE A 276 -7.72 10.98 -16.89
N ARG A 277 -8.34 10.07 -17.63
CA ARG A 277 -9.37 9.16 -17.09
C ARG A 277 -8.79 7.98 -16.34
N VAL A 278 -7.73 7.34 -16.91
CA VAL A 278 -7.21 6.07 -16.41
C VAL A 278 -5.77 6.24 -15.92
N MET A 279 -5.53 5.87 -14.67
CA MET A 279 -4.18 5.75 -14.10
C MET A 279 -3.75 4.29 -14.11
N VAL A 280 -2.74 3.94 -14.90
CA VAL A 280 -2.12 2.60 -14.88
C VAL A 280 -0.92 2.65 -13.96
N ALA A 281 -0.92 1.88 -12.87
CA ALA A 281 0.06 2.08 -11.83
C ALA A 281 0.58 0.78 -11.18
N THR A 282 1.75 0.88 -10.55
CA THR A 282 2.16 -0.07 -9.52
C THR A 282 1.54 0.32 -8.17
N ASN A 283 1.74 -0.50 -7.14
CA ASN A 283 1.33 -0.18 -5.75
C ASN A 283 1.90 1.15 -5.22
N ALA A 284 2.90 1.75 -5.89
CA ALA A 284 3.40 3.08 -5.57
C ALA A 284 2.34 4.19 -5.75
N PHE A 285 1.34 3.98 -6.62
CA PHE A 285 0.18 4.84 -6.73
C PHE A 285 -0.90 4.35 -5.79
N GLY A 286 -0.82 4.82 -4.56
CA GLY A 286 -1.67 4.22 -3.56
C GLY A 286 -1.92 5.10 -2.35
N MET A 287 -1.11 4.95 -1.32
CA MET A 287 -1.29 5.70 -0.08
C MET A 287 -1.36 7.22 -0.35
N GLY A 288 -2.29 7.92 0.28
CA GLY A 288 -2.46 9.36 0.12
C GLY A 288 -3.36 9.82 -1.04
N ILE A 289 -3.84 8.93 -1.91
CA ILE A 289 -4.76 9.31 -2.98
C ILE A 289 -6.17 9.46 -2.44
N ASP A 290 -6.73 10.64 -2.58
CA ASP A 290 -8.09 10.97 -2.11
C ASP A 290 -8.97 11.54 -3.23
N LYS A 291 -9.18 10.73 -4.30
CA LYS A 291 -10.18 11.03 -5.34
C LYS A 291 -11.47 10.27 -5.01
N PRO A 292 -12.60 10.96 -4.74
CA PRO A 292 -13.81 10.32 -4.24
C PRO A 292 -14.57 9.51 -5.30
N ASP A 293 -14.47 9.90 -6.55
CA ASP A 293 -15.32 9.46 -7.67
C ASP A 293 -14.67 8.41 -8.58
N VAL A 294 -13.71 7.64 -8.08
CA VAL A 294 -13.14 6.50 -8.81
C VAL A 294 -14.19 5.41 -8.98
N ARG A 295 -14.53 5.08 -10.23
CA ARG A 295 -15.58 4.08 -10.55
C ARG A 295 -15.02 2.67 -10.65
N LEU A 296 -13.76 2.53 -11.08
CA LEU A 296 -13.13 1.26 -11.36
C LEU A 296 -11.75 1.16 -10.72
N VAL A 297 -11.50 0.05 -10.07
CA VAL A 297 -10.14 -0.41 -9.76
C VAL A 297 -9.97 -1.79 -10.38
N ILE A 298 -9.06 -1.91 -11.33
CA ILE A 298 -8.79 -3.16 -12.06
C ILE A 298 -7.40 -3.66 -11.66
N HIS A 299 -7.32 -4.89 -11.19
CA HIS A 299 -6.04 -5.58 -10.97
C HIS A 299 -5.72 -6.46 -12.18
N ALA A 300 -4.86 -5.96 -13.06
CA ALA A 300 -4.36 -6.72 -14.22
C ALA A 300 -3.36 -7.81 -13.79
N ASP A 301 -2.69 -7.60 -12.67
CA ASP A 301 -1.84 -8.59 -12.00
C ASP A 301 -2.33 -8.82 -10.58
N PHE A 302 -2.16 -10.05 -10.08
CA PHE A 302 -2.54 -10.39 -8.71
C PHE A 302 -1.76 -9.56 -7.68
N PRO A 303 -2.43 -9.03 -6.65
CA PRO A 303 -1.80 -8.35 -5.53
C PRO A 303 -0.91 -9.30 -4.73
N SER A 304 -0.10 -8.76 -3.84
CA SER A 304 0.80 -9.55 -2.99
C SER A 304 0.09 -10.21 -1.82
N SER A 305 -1.08 -9.71 -1.45
CA SER A 305 -1.88 -10.18 -0.32
C SER A 305 -3.33 -9.66 -0.43
N LEU A 306 -4.24 -10.22 0.36
CA LEU A 306 -5.63 -9.72 0.43
C LEU A 306 -5.72 -8.35 1.11
N GLU A 307 -4.80 -8.02 2.01
CA GLU A 307 -4.72 -6.68 2.61
C GLU A 307 -4.39 -5.62 1.54
N ALA A 308 -3.37 -5.90 0.70
CA ALA A 308 -3.02 -5.02 -0.41
C ALA A 308 -4.20 -4.89 -1.40
N TYR A 309 -4.83 -6.02 -1.76
CA TYR A 309 -6.03 -6.02 -2.61
C TYR A 309 -7.13 -5.14 -2.04
N PHE A 310 -7.46 -5.33 -0.77
CA PHE A 310 -8.53 -4.60 -0.10
C PHE A 310 -8.23 -3.09 -0.03
N GLN A 311 -6.99 -2.72 0.28
CA GLN A 311 -6.56 -1.32 0.33
C GLN A 311 -6.59 -0.65 -1.05
N GLU A 312 -6.12 -1.35 -2.09
CA GLU A 312 -6.12 -0.86 -3.46
C GLU A 312 -7.55 -0.78 -4.03
N ALA A 313 -8.36 -1.82 -3.86
CA ALA A 313 -9.77 -1.87 -4.24
C ALA A 313 -10.60 -0.80 -3.52
N GLY A 314 -10.31 -0.54 -2.24
CA GLY A 314 -10.99 0.45 -1.41
C GLY A 314 -10.86 1.90 -1.87
N ARG A 315 -10.05 2.17 -2.92
CA ARG A 315 -9.97 3.50 -3.57
C ARG A 315 -11.20 3.82 -4.40
N ALA A 316 -11.92 2.79 -4.87
CA ALA A 316 -13.14 2.99 -5.63
C ALA A 316 -14.32 3.38 -4.72
N GLY A 317 -15.18 4.27 -5.21
CA GLY A 317 -16.46 4.60 -4.62
C GLY A 317 -16.42 5.26 -3.24
N ARG A 318 -15.47 6.12 -2.97
CA ARG A 318 -15.42 6.87 -1.70
C ARG A 318 -16.57 7.86 -1.54
N ASP A 319 -17.16 8.28 -2.65
CA ASP A 319 -18.36 9.11 -2.69
C ASP A 319 -19.67 8.35 -2.39
N GLY A 320 -19.61 7.05 -2.09
CA GLY A 320 -20.76 6.21 -1.80
C GLY A 320 -21.50 5.69 -3.05
N ARG A 321 -21.12 6.10 -4.26
CA ARG A 321 -21.75 5.62 -5.49
C ARG A 321 -21.22 4.24 -5.87
N LYS A 322 -22.04 3.47 -6.58
CA LYS A 322 -21.68 2.13 -7.05
C LYS A 322 -20.37 2.15 -7.83
N SER A 323 -19.47 1.25 -7.48
CA SER A 323 -18.14 1.14 -8.03
C SER A 323 -17.69 -0.33 -8.04
N TYR A 324 -16.65 -0.62 -8.81
CA TYR A 324 -16.23 -1.98 -9.04
C TYR A 324 -14.74 -2.15 -8.77
N ALA A 325 -14.40 -3.23 -8.07
CA ALA A 325 -13.03 -3.72 -7.91
C ALA A 325 -12.92 -5.05 -8.66
N ILE A 326 -12.19 -5.04 -9.77
CA ILE A 326 -12.13 -6.18 -10.68
C ILE A 326 -10.73 -6.80 -10.63
N LEU A 327 -10.67 -8.10 -10.33
CA LEU A 327 -9.44 -8.89 -10.37
C LEU A 327 -9.46 -9.77 -11.64
N LEU A 328 -8.50 -9.54 -12.52
CA LEU A 328 -8.35 -10.34 -13.74
C LEU A 328 -7.52 -11.60 -13.46
N HIS A 329 -8.07 -12.74 -13.78
CA HIS A 329 -7.49 -14.05 -13.51
C HIS A 329 -7.28 -14.85 -14.80
N THR A 330 -6.05 -15.28 -15.05
CA THR A 330 -5.72 -16.30 -16.05
C THR A 330 -5.40 -17.59 -15.30
N ARG A 331 -6.26 -18.59 -15.46
CA ARG A 331 -6.19 -19.87 -14.73
C ARG A 331 -4.81 -20.52 -14.92
N ASN A 332 -4.31 -21.19 -13.90
CA ASN A 332 -2.99 -21.85 -13.85
C ASN A 332 -1.78 -20.89 -14.01
N TYR A 333 -1.86 -19.85 -14.83
CA TYR A 333 -0.75 -18.91 -15.05
C TYR A 333 -0.49 -18.03 -13.83
N ASP A 334 -1.54 -17.38 -13.33
CA ASP A 334 -1.40 -16.47 -12.18
C ASP A 334 -1.07 -17.24 -10.91
N GLU A 335 -1.64 -18.40 -10.69
CA GLU A 335 -1.34 -19.26 -9.55
C GLU A 335 0.14 -19.69 -9.55
N ARG A 336 0.64 -20.20 -10.68
CA ARG A 336 2.05 -20.57 -10.81
C ARG A 336 2.98 -19.38 -10.54
N ASN A 337 2.63 -18.20 -11.05
CA ASN A 337 3.41 -16.99 -10.80
C ASN A 337 3.35 -16.56 -9.33
N LEU A 338 2.21 -16.72 -8.65
CA LEU A 338 2.09 -16.44 -7.23
C LEU A 338 2.95 -17.40 -6.39
N ARG A 339 2.94 -18.69 -6.68
CA ARG A 339 3.79 -19.69 -6.00
C ARG A 339 5.27 -19.42 -6.23
N LYS A 340 5.66 -19.09 -7.47
CA LYS A 340 7.04 -18.71 -7.78
C LYS A 340 7.52 -17.48 -7.00
N ARG A 341 6.64 -16.54 -6.66
CA ARG A 341 7.00 -15.38 -5.82
C ARG A 341 7.51 -15.79 -4.43
N ILE A 342 7.04 -16.91 -3.88
CA ILE A 342 7.51 -17.40 -2.59
C ILE A 342 8.98 -17.79 -2.70
N GLU A 343 9.34 -18.51 -3.76
CA GLU A 343 10.72 -18.94 -4.03
C GLU A 343 11.64 -17.75 -4.35
N ASP A 344 11.15 -16.80 -5.16
CA ASP A 344 11.88 -15.59 -5.52
C ASP A 344 12.12 -14.65 -4.33
N THR A 345 11.17 -14.60 -3.37
CA THR A 345 11.28 -13.74 -2.17
C THR A 345 12.07 -14.41 -1.04
N PHE A 346 11.99 -15.74 -0.93
CA PHE A 346 12.70 -16.53 0.06
C PHE A 346 13.51 -17.64 -0.62
N PRO A 347 14.62 -17.29 -1.30
CA PRO A 347 15.50 -18.26 -1.90
C PRO A 347 16.10 -19.19 -0.82
N PRO A 348 16.59 -20.39 -1.19
CA PRO A 348 17.22 -21.31 -0.24
C PRO A 348 18.34 -20.65 0.56
N LYS A 349 18.51 -21.04 1.82
CA LYS A 349 19.55 -20.47 2.71
C LYS A 349 20.95 -20.60 2.11
N ASP A 350 21.26 -21.73 1.47
CA ASP A 350 22.56 -21.94 0.83
C ASP A 350 22.78 -20.99 -0.36
N TYR A 351 21.72 -20.64 -1.08
CA TYR A 351 21.79 -19.60 -2.11
C TYR A 351 22.10 -18.22 -1.49
N ILE A 352 21.47 -17.87 -0.36
CA ILE A 352 21.74 -16.60 0.33
C ILE A 352 23.18 -16.53 0.81
N ARG A 353 23.71 -17.64 1.36
CA ARG A 353 25.12 -17.76 1.74
C ARG A 353 26.05 -17.60 0.55
N SER A 354 25.74 -18.26 -0.55
CA SER A 354 26.49 -18.11 -1.82
C SER A 354 26.49 -16.66 -2.31
N VAL A 355 25.37 -15.94 -2.25
CA VAL A 355 25.33 -14.51 -2.61
C VAL A 355 26.22 -13.69 -1.69
N TYR A 356 26.26 -13.97 -0.39
CA TYR A 356 27.14 -13.29 0.57
C TYR A 356 28.62 -13.51 0.29
N ASP A 357 29.03 -14.74 -0.02
CA ASP A 357 30.40 -15.03 -0.41
C ASP A 357 30.77 -14.39 -1.75
N HIS A 358 29.88 -14.45 -2.74
CA HIS A 358 30.10 -13.81 -4.03
C HIS A 358 30.22 -12.29 -3.92
N LEU A 359 29.52 -11.62 -2.97
CA LEU A 359 29.74 -10.21 -2.68
C LEU A 359 31.16 -9.94 -2.22
N ALA A 360 31.67 -10.78 -1.33
CA ALA A 360 33.03 -10.64 -0.85
C ALA A 360 34.07 -10.84 -1.96
N TYR A 361 33.86 -11.81 -2.84
CA TYR A 361 34.70 -11.98 -4.06
C TYR A 361 34.58 -10.76 -4.99
N PHE A 362 33.39 -10.24 -5.19
CA PHE A 362 33.16 -9.09 -6.07
C PHE A 362 33.90 -7.83 -5.60
N TYR A 363 33.95 -7.62 -4.29
CA TYR A 363 34.65 -6.48 -3.67
C TYR A 363 36.06 -6.81 -3.18
N GLN A 364 36.54 -8.04 -3.41
CA GLN A 364 37.87 -8.51 -2.98
C GLN A 364 38.10 -8.35 -1.47
N LEU A 365 37.10 -8.70 -0.67
CA LEU A 365 37.14 -8.61 0.79
C LEU A 365 37.66 -9.91 1.42
N GLY A 366 38.65 -9.77 2.29
CA GLY A 366 39.10 -10.88 3.15
C GLY A 366 38.19 -11.10 4.37
N VAL A 367 38.21 -12.30 4.93
CA VAL A 367 37.55 -12.58 6.22
C VAL A 367 38.14 -11.68 7.30
N GLY A 368 37.28 -11.14 8.18
CA GLY A 368 37.71 -10.20 9.24
C GLY A 368 37.94 -8.76 8.75
N SER A 369 37.41 -8.38 7.58
CA SER A 369 37.55 -7.02 7.05
C SER A 369 36.23 -6.52 6.44
N GLY A 370 36.13 -5.22 6.21
CA GLY A 370 35.04 -4.58 5.44
C GLY A 370 33.98 -3.91 6.27
N GLN A 371 34.00 -3.99 7.60
CA GLN A 371 33.02 -3.30 8.45
C GLN A 371 33.00 -1.80 8.14
N ASP A 372 31.79 -1.24 8.05
CA ASP A 372 31.50 0.17 7.80
C ASP A 372 32.01 0.74 6.47
N VAL A 373 32.46 -0.12 5.54
CA VAL A 373 32.84 0.32 4.20
C VAL A 373 31.65 0.22 3.26
N THR A 374 31.37 1.31 2.55
CA THR A 374 30.27 1.42 1.60
C THR A 374 30.75 1.15 0.17
N TYR A 375 30.01 0.29 -0.54
CA TYR A 375 30.28 -0.10 -1.91
C TYR A 375 29.11 0.19 -2.82
N GLU A 376 29.36 0.65 -4.04
CA GLU A 376 28.38 0.66 -5.11
C GLU A 376 28.07 -0.76 -5.56
N PHE A 377 26.79 -1.08 -5.72
CA PHE A 377 26.36 -2.41 -6.12
C PHE A 377 25.70 -2.42 -7.52
N PRO A 378 26.48 -2.54 -8.60
CA PRO A 378 25.94 -2.71 -9.94
C PRO A 378 25.40 -4.13 -10.11
N ILE A 379 24.14 -4.35 -9.71
CA ILE A 379 23.49 -5.66 -9.65
C ILE A 379 23.60 -6.44 -10.98
N ASP A 380 23.50 -5.77 -12.11
CA ASP A 380 23.58 -6.41 -13.43
C ASP A 380 24.97 -7.02 -13.65
N LYS A 381 26.05 -6.29 -13.31
CA LYS A 381 27.42 -6.79 -13.41
C LYS A 381 27.66 -7.97 -12.48
N PHE A 382 27.17 -7.87 -11.24
CA PHE A 382 27.24 -8.95 -10.26
C PHE A 382 26.52 -10.21 -10.76
N CYS A 383 25.28 -10.05 -11.22
CA CYS A 383 24.49 -11.19 -11.72
C CYS A 383 25.12 -11.87 -12.94
N VAL A 384 25.74 -11.11 -13.84
CA VAL A 384 26.47 -11.67 -14.98
C VAL A 384 27.72 -12.42 -14.52
N ALA A 385 28.51 -11.85 -13.61
CA ALA A 385 29.77 -12.44 -13.13
C ALA A 385 29.55 -13.78 -12.41
N PHE A 386 28.48 -13.90 -11.61
CA PHE A 386 28.23 -15.09 -10.79
C PHE A 386 27.02 -15.93 -11.25
N LYS A 387 26.45 -15.63 -12.42
CA LYS A 387 25.30 -16.33 -13.02
C LYS A 387 24.08 -16.38 -12.12
N HIS A 388 23.78 -15.25 -11.48
CA HIS A 388 22.60 -15.07 -10.62
C HIS A 388 21.45 -14.38 -11.35
N PHE A 389 20.24 -14.52 -10.78
CA PHE A 389 19.06 -13.76 -11.23
C PHE A 389 18.84 -12.54 -10.32
N PRO A 390 18.65 -11.32 -10.87
CA PRO A 390 18.52 -10.08 -10.07
C PRO A 390 17.45 -10.13 -8.99
N ILE A 391 16.31 -10.78 -9.26
CA ILE A 391 15.19 -10.87 -8.30
C ILE A 391 15.62 -11.63 -7.03
N GLN A 392 16.28 -12.79 -7.21
CA GLN A 392 16.72 -13.62 -6.09
C GLN A 392 17.91 -13.00 -5.34
N VAL A 393 18.82 -12.31 -6.06
CA VAL A 393 19.91 -11.55 -5.43
C VAL A 393 19.34 -10.43 -4.56
N ASN A 394 18.41 -9.62 -5.07
CA ASN A 394 17.76 -8.59 -4.27
C ASN A 394 17.09 -9.16 -3.01
N ALA A 395 16.40 -10.29 -3.12
CA ALA A 395 15.78 -10.95 -1.99
C ALA A 395 16.83 -11.42 -0.96
N ALA A 396 17.93 -12.03 -1.41
CA ALA A 396 19.04 -12.47 -0.55
C ALA A 396 19.67 -11.27 0.19
N LEU A 397 19.94 -10.17 -0.51
CA LEU A 397 20.50 -8.94 0.08
C LEU A 397 19.59 -8.34 1.15
N HIS A 398 18.28 -8.27 0.90
CA HIS A 398 17.32 -7.83 1.92
C HIS A 398 17.28 -8.75 3.14
N LEU A 399 17.41 -10.06 2.96
CA LEU A 399 17.45 -11.01 4.08
C LEU A 399 18.77 -10.89 4.87
N LEU A 400 19.91 -10.73 4.19
CA LEU A 400 21.21 -10.47 4.81
C LEU A 400 21.23 -9.14 5.57
N SER A 401 20.61 -8.11 5.01
CA SER A 401 20.46 -6.80 5.65
C SER A 401 19.63 -6.91 6.94
N ARG A 402 18.51 -7.61 6.90
CA ARG A 402 17.70 -7.87 8.10
C ARG A 402 18.42 -8.72 9.15
N ALA A 403 19.31 -9.59 8.72
CA ALA A 403 20.14 -10.40 9.61
C ALA A 403 21.34 -9.62 10.19
N GLY A 404 21.53 -8.34 9.77
CA GLY A 404 22.58 -7.47 10.27
C GLY A 404 23.98 -7.79 9.74
N TYR A 405 24.09 -8.47 8.60
CA TYR A 405 25.37 -8.69 7.92
C TYR A 405 25.77 -7.52 7.05
N ILE A 406 24.80 -6.93 6.36
CA ILE A 406 24.99 -5.80 5.46
C ILE A 406 23.86 -4.78 5.67
N GLU A 407 24.08 -3.56 5.23
CA GLU A 407 23.05 -2.58 4.94
C GLU A 407 22.92 -2.50 3.43
N TYR A 408 21.69 -2.60 2.92
CA TYR A 408 21.40 -2.59 1.48
C TYR A 408 20.37 -1.50 1.17
N GLU A 409 20.81 -0.44 0.51
CA GLU A 409 19.97 0.69 0.11
C GLU A 409 19.75 0.68 -1.41
N THR A 410 18.49 0.75 -1.80
CA THR A 410 18.05 0.71 -3.22
C THR A 410 17.37 1.99 -3.67
N ASP A 411 17.23 3.00 -2.79
CA ASP A 411 16.49 4.22 -3.14
C ASP A 411 17.35 5.16 -4.00
N PRO A 412 16.98 5.36 -5.29
CA PRO A 412 17.77 6.17 -6.22
C PRO A 412 17.59 7.69 -6.02
N ASP A 413 16.64 8.14 -5.21
CA ASP A 413 16.29 9.57 -5.07
C ASP A 413 17.01 10.30 -3.93
N MET A 414 17.92 9.63 -3.22
CA MET A 414 18.63 10.29 -2.13
C MET A 414 19.77 11.18 -2.66
N LYS A 415 19.72 12.48 -2.31
CA LYS A 415 20.89 13.36 -2.45
C LYS A 415 22.07 12.73 -1.71
N ALA A 416 23.28 12.99 -2.20
CA ALA A 416 24.50 12.61 -1.48
C ALA A 416 24.43 13.10 -0.03
N ARG A 417 24.86 12.29 0.92
CA ARG A 417 24.85 12.65 2.35
C ARG A 417 26.14 12.20 3.01
N ILE A 418 26.55 12.96 4.00
CA ILE A 418 27.73 12.65 4.78
C ILE A 418 27.47 12.86 6.28
N HIS A 419 28.22 12.13 7.11
CA HIS A 419 28.28 12.27 8.55
C HIS A 419 29.72 12.08 9.00
N PHE A 420 30.29 12.97 9.82
CA PHE A 420 31.61 12.77 10.39
C PHE A 420 31.54 11.75 11.52
N LEU A 421 32.36 10.70 11.42
CA LEU A 421 32.48 9.65 12.44
C LEU A 421 33.38 10.07 13.60
N LEU A 422 34.33 10.98 13.34
CA LEU A 422 35.19 11.59 14.34
C LEU A 422 34.51 12.81 14.93
N ASN A 423 34.79 13.11 16.21
CA ASN A 423 34.38 14.39 16.76
C ASN A 423 35.27 15.54 16.23
N ARG A 424 34.85 16.79 16.48
CA ARG A 424 35.50 17.97 15.91
C ARG A 424 36.94 18.10 16.35
N ASP A 425 37.26 17.78 17.60
CA ASP A 425 38.61 17.95 18.17
C ASP A 425 39.57 16.90 17.65
N ASP A 426 39.09 15.66 17.42
CA ASP A 426 39.91 14.59 16.84
C ASP A 426 40.19 14.83 15.37
N LEU A 427 39.25 15.43 14.62
CA LEU A 427 39.47 15.79 13.22
C LEU A 427 40.61 16.81 13.04
N TYR A 428 40.72 17.79 13.95
CA TYR A 428 41.81 18.78 13.93
C TYR A 428 43.17 18.22 14.32
N ARG A 429 43.25 17.05 14.96
CA ARG A 429 44.50 16.38 15.38
C ARG A 429 45.02 15.36 14.35
N LEU A 430 44.36 15.21 13.22
CA LEU A 430 44.78 14.27 12.19
C LEU A 430 45.92 14.83 11.34
N ASP A 431 47.14 14.37 11.59
CA ASP A 431 48.32 14.70 10.77
C ASP A 431 48.42 13.90 9.47
N SER A 432 47.51 12.93 9.26
CA SER A 432 47.55 11.96 8.13
C SER A 432 46.73 12.36 6.92
N LEU A 433 46.10 13.53 6.90
CA LEU A 433 45.29 14.02 5.81
C LEU A 433 46.13 14.57 4.67
N SER A 434 45.82 14.21 3.43
CA SER A 434 46.41 14.86 2.26
C SER A 434 45.88 16.30 2.13
N LYS A 435 46.58 17.13 1.35
CA LYS A 435 46.15 18.50 1.07
C LYS A 435 44.76 18.53 0.46
N ASP A 436 44.50 17.63 -0.49
CA ASP A 436 43.21 17.54 -1.19
C ASP A 436 42.07 17.11 -0.27
N GLU A 437 42.35 16.17 0.65
CA GLU A 437 41.37 15.75 1.68
C GLU A 437 41.03 16.92 2.63
N ASN A 438 42.01 17.73 3.01
CA ASN A 438 41.80 18.91 3.84
C ASN A 438 40.94 19.98 3.13
N GLU A 439 41.17 20.22 1.85
CA GLU A 439 40.35 21.17 1.06
C GLU A 439 38.88 20.73 0.99
N VAL A 440 38.62 19.44 0.74
CA VAL A 440 37.26 18.91 0.72
C VAL A 440 36.60 18.97 2.09
N ILE A 441 37.31 18.60 3.18
CA ILE A 441 36.80 18.72 4.54
C ILE A 441 36.49 20.18 4.87
N THR A 442 37.36 21.11 4.49
CA THR A 442 37.16 22.55 4.73
C THR A 442 35.94 23.06 3.99
N ALA A 443 35.74 22.68 2.72
CA ALA A 443 34.57 23.02 1.94
C ALA A 443 33.28 22.50 2.60
N LEU A 444 33.30 21.26 3.11
CA LEU A 444 32.17 20.68 3.82
C LEU A 444 31.83 21.42 5.11
N LEU A 445 32.84 21.69 5.97
CA LEU A 445 32.65 22.35 7.26
C LEU A 445 32.19 23.81 7.15
N ARG A 446 32.58 24.49 6.06
CA ARG A 446 32.14 25.87 5.78
C ARG A 446 30.71 25.98 5.32
N ASN A 447 30.27 25.03 4.52
CA ASN A 447 29.00 25.14 3.78
C ASN A 447 27.85 24.30 4.36
N TYR A 448 28.15 23.33 5.21
CA TYR A 448 27.14 22.43 5.78
C TYR A 448 27.23 22.37 7.30
N GLY A 449 26.11 22.63 7.98
CA GLY A 449 25.99 22.52 9.43
C GLY A 449 25.49 21.14 9.87
N GLY A 450 25.91 20.70 11.09
CA GLY A 450 25.38 19.46 11.68
C GLY A 450 26.05 18.16 11.25
N LEU A 451 27.14 18.25 10.50
CA LEU A 451 27.90 17.12 9.96
C LEU A 451 28.41 16.12 11.02
N PHE A 452 28.53 16.55 12.28
CA PHE A 452 28.98 15.73 13.42
C PHE A 452 27.81 15.10 14.21
N SER A 453 26.57 15.56 13.97
CA SER A 453 25.42 15.16 14.79
C SER A 453 24.49 14.20 14.07
N ASP A 454 24.44 14.28 12.74
CA ASP A 454 23.58 13.44 11.88
C ASP A 454 24.03 13.54 10.42
N TYR A 455 23.49 12.66 9.56
CA TYR A 455 23.72 12.75 8.13
C TYR A 455 23.19 14.06 7.55
N CYS A 456 24.10 14.82 6.92
CA CYS A 456 23.75 16.03 6.19
C CYS A 456 23.72 15.76 4.68
N TYR A 457 22.67 16.21 4.01
CA TYR A 457 22.62 16.17 2.56
C TYR A 457 23.55 17.19 1.96
N ILE A 458 24.36 16.75 1.01
CA ILE A 458 25.31 17.58 0.29
C ILE A 458 25.03 17.60 -1.21
N ASP A 459 25.45 18.65 -1.89
CA ASP A 459 25.57 18.70 -3.33
C ASP A 459 27.03 18.47 -3.71
N GLU A 460 27.32 17.28 -4.27
CA GLU A 460 28.69 16.89 -4.65
C GLU A 460 29.32 17.87 -5.64
N SER A 461 28.51 18.48 -6.54
CA SER A 461 29.00 19.43 -7.53
C SER A 461 29.37 20.76 -6.88
N TYR A 462 28.58 21.19 -5.89
CA TYR A 462 28.87 22.40 -5.12
C TYR A 462 30.13 22.22 -4.24
N VAL A 463 30.27 21.08 -3.55
CA VAL A 463 31.47 20.77 -2.77
C VAL A 463 32.70 20.72 -3.66
N ALA A 464 32.59 20.14 -4.86
CA ALA A 464 33.67 20.09 -5.85
C ALA A 464 34.12 21.50 -6.26
N GLN A 465 33.18 22.38 -6.57
CA GLN A 465 33.45 23.77 -6.94
C GLN A 465 34.16 24.54 -5.81
N GLU A 466 33.65 24.41 -4.57
CA GLU A 466 34.23 25.09 -3.39
C GLU A 466 35.61 24.56 -3.00
N ALA A 467 35.89 23.27 -3.22
CA ALA A 467 37.17 22.64 -2.96
C ALA A 467 38.19 22.80 -4.12
N GLY A 468 37.74 23.32 -5.28
CA GLY A 468 38.61 23.52 -6.46
C GLY A 468 38.90 22.24 -7.23
N PHE A 469 38.05 21.23 -7.14
CA PHE A 469 38.20 19.93 -7.84
C PHE A 469 37.06 19.69 -8.83
N ASP A 470 37.24 18.71 -9.71
CA ASP A 470 36.10 18.16 -10.47
C ASP A 470 35.26 17.21 -9.61
N ARG A 471 34.05 16.90 -10.07
CA ARG A 471 33.10 16.05 -9.34
C ARG A 471 33.63 14.62 -9.10
N ASN A 472 34.37 14.05 -10.06
CA ASN A 472 34.89 12.69 -9.93
C ASN A 472 36.05 12.65 -8.91
N GLN A 473 36.93 13.66 -8.96
CA GLN A 473 37.99 13.79 -7.94
C GLN A 473 37.43 13.95 -6.53
N THR A 474 36.44 14.84 -6.35
CA THR A 474 35.76 15.03 -5.05
C THR A 474 35.09 13.75 -4.58
N TYR A 475 34.43 13.02 -5.48
CA TYR A 475 33.86 11.73 -5.17
C TYR A 475 34.88 10.71 -4.64
N HIS A 476 36.03 10.58 -5.32
CA HIS A 476 37.11 9.68 -4.87
C HIS A 476 37.72 10.12 -3.54
N ILE A 477 37.87 11.42 -3.31
CA ILE A 477 38.36 11.95 -2.03
C ILE A 477 37.38 11.62 -0.90
N LEU A 478 36.07 11.83 -1.10
CA LEU A 478 35.04 11.48 -0.13
C LEU A 478 35.00 9.97 0.16
N GLN A 479 35.17 9.13 -0.88
CA GLN A 479 35.31 7.68 -0.69
C GLN A 479 36.54 7.30 0.15
N ASN A 480 37.68 7.95 -0.09
CA ASN A 480 38.91 7.70 0.66
C ASN A 480 38.77 8.13 2.13
N LEU A 481 38.14 9.28 2.39
CA LEU A 481 37.82 9.74 3.75
C LEU A 481 36.88 8.76 4.46
N SER A 482 35.92 8.17 3.75
CA SER A 482 35.04 7.14 4.29
C SER A 482 35.80 5.84 4.60
N LYS A 483 36.70 5.38 3.72
CA LYS A 483 37.58 4.23 3.99
C LYS A 483 38.51 4.44 5.19
N LYS A 484 38.97 5.66 5.40
CA LYS A 484 39.77 6.06 6.58
C LYS A 484 38.94 6.21 7.87
N ARG A 485 37.61 5.97 7.82
CA ARG A 485 36.67 6.16 8.94
C ARG A 485 36.68 7.58 9.53
N ILE A 486 36.97 8.58 8.73
CA ILE A 486 36.91 9.99 9.13
C ILE A 486 35.47 10.49 9.02
N LEU A 487 34.81 10.14 7.92
CA LEU A 487 33.40 10.42 7.69
C LEU A 487 32.73 9.21 7.02
N ASP A 488 31.42 9.12 7.09
CA ASP A 488 30.62 8.20 6.29
C ASP A 488 30.02 8.98 5.12
N PHE A 489 30.26 8.49 3.89
CA PHE A 489 29.82 9.12 2.66
C PHE A 489 28.88 8.22 1.88
N ILE A 490 27.65 8.66 1.71
CA ILE A 490 26.64 8.01 0.92
C ILE A 490 26.41 8.83 -0.36
N PRO A 491 26.90 8.39 -1.51
CA PRO A 491 26.88 9.16 -2.75
C PRO A 491 25.47 9.27 -3.36
N ARG A 492 25.21 10.34 -4.11
CA ARG A 492 24.05 10.45 -4.99
C ARG A 492 24.28 9.60 -6.23
N LYS A 493 23.68 8.41 -6.30
CA LYS A 493 23.69 7.58 -7.52
C LYS A 493 22.43 6.77 -7.67
N ASN A 494 22.04 6.51 -8.93
CA ASN A 494 21.01 5.56 -9.33
C ASN A 494 21.47 4.09 -9.19
N ILE A 495 22.54 3.84 -8.45
CA ILE A 495 23.11 2.51 -8.23
C ILE A 495 22.90 2.17 -6.76
N PRO A 496 22.30 1.01 -6.44
CA PRO A 496 22.20 0.53 -5.08
C PRO A 496 23.56 0.52 -4.38
N ILE A 497 23.56 0.69 -3.07
CA ILE A 497 24.75 0.62 -2.24
C ILE A 497 24.65 -0.52 -1.23
N ILE A 498 25.80 -1.11 -0.93
CA ILE A 498 25.97 -2.11 0.11
C ILE A 498 27.03 -1.62 1.08
N ARG A 499 26.73 -1.67 2.38
CA ARG A 499 27.68 -1.44 3.46
C ARG A 499 27.72 -2.69 4.33
N TYR A 500 28.89 -3.16 4.68
CA TYR A 500 29.05 -4.25 5.63
C TYR A 500 28.81 -3.73 7.04
N ALA A 501 27.77 -4.21 7.71
CA ALA A 501 27.42 -3.81 9.08
C ALA A 501 28.37 -4.42 10.14
N ARG A 502 29.11 -5.45 9.75
CA ARG A 502 30.14 -6.13 10.53
C ARG A 502 31.26 -6.60 9.60
N ASP A 503 32.41 -6.97 10.16
CA ASP A 503 33.47 -7.58 9.36
C ASP A 503 32.97 -8.86 8.67
N ARG A 504 33.50 -9.11 7.46
CA ARG A 504 33.15 -10.28 6.68
C ARG A 504 33.42 -11.58 7.47
N GLU A 505 32.45 -12.44 7.51
CA GLU A 505 32.55 -13.84 7.95
C GLU A 505 32.54 -14.78 6.73
N ASP A 506 32.90 -16.06 6.91
CA ASP A 506 32.67 -17.06 5.88
C ASP A 506 31.17 -17.30 5.70
N GLY A 507 30.72 -17.53 4.46
CA GLY A 507 29.30 -17.74 4.17
C GLY A 507 28.66 -18.90 4.93
N GLU A 508 29.45 -19.93 5.27
CA GLU A 508 29.00 -21.07 6.10
C GLU A 508 28.55 -20.61 7.51
N ASN A 509 29.17 -19.56 8.04
CA ASN A 509 28.85 -18.99 9.36
C ASN A 509 27.65 -18.03 9.33
N VAL A 510 27.13 -17.68 8.14
CA VAL A 510 25.96 -16.83 8.02
C VAL A 510 24.72 -17.55 8.56
N VAL A 511 24.20 -17.03 9.69
CA VAL A 511 23.01 -17.55 10.35
C VAL A 511 21.81 -16.65 10.09
N LEU A 512 20.79 -17.19 9.45
CA LEU A 512 19.50 -16.53 9.29
C LEU A 512 18.57 -17.02 10.40
N GLY A 513 18.27 -16.16 11.36
CA GLY A 513 17.39 -16.48 12.48
C GLY A 513 16.00 -16.93 12.02
N LYS A 514 15.33 -17.77 12.82
CA LYS A 514 13.99 -18.30 12.50
C LYS A 514 12.96 -17.19 12.23
N GLU A 515 13.05 -16.08 12.94
CA GLU A 515 12.14 -14.92 12.75
C GLU A 515 12.38 -14.18 11.42
N ILE A 516 13.64 -14.20 10.93
CA ILE A 516 14.03 -13.49 9.70
C ILE A 516 13.66 -14.31 8.46
N TYR A 517 13.80 -15.61 8.52
CA TYR A 517 13.59 -16.46 7.34
C TYR A 517 12.34 -17.34 7.47
N GLU A 518 12.30 -18.34 8.39
CA GLU A 518 11.22 -19.35 8.43
C GLU A 518 9.86 -18.74 8.75
N ALA A 519 9.77 -17.92 9.80
CA ALA A 519 8.50 -17.32 10.22
C ALA A 519 7.95 -16.37 9.14
N ARG A 520 8.83 -15.59 8.53
CA ARG A 520 8.45 -14.69 7.43
C ARG A 520 8.05 -15.43 6.17
N LYS A 521 8.80 -16.47 5.79
CA LYS A 521 8.45 -17.33 4.65
C LYS A 521 7.09 -17.98 4.85
N LYS A 522 6.83 -18.50 6.05
CA LYS A 522 5.53 -19.09 6.41
C LYS A 522 4.40 -18.07 6.24
N LYS A 523 4.52 -16.89 6.83
CA LYS A 523 3.49 -15.83 6.72
C LYS A 523 3.30 -15.33 5.29
N PHE A 524 4.37 -15.18 4.54
CA PHE A 524 4.28 -14.81 3.13
C PHE A 524 3.56 -15.89 2.32
N THR A 525 3.85 -17.17 2.58
CA THR A 525 3.18 -18.31 1.96
C THR A 525 1.69 -18.34 2.32
N GLU A 526 1.33 -18.10 3.57
CA GLU A 526 -0.07 -18.01 4.03
C GLU A 526 -0.83 -16.90 3.29
N ARG A 527 -0.23 -15.71 3.12
CA ARG A 527 -0.83 -14.61 2.35
C ARG A 527 -1.04 -14.96 0.89
N ILE A 528 -0.02 -15.49 0.23
CA ILE A 528 -0.15 -15.92 -1.17
C ILE A 528 -1.23 -17.00 -1.30
N THR A 529 -1.26 -17.97 -0.39
CA THR A 529 -2.29 -19.02 -0.37
C THR A 529 -3.68 -18.44 -0.17
N SER A 530 -3.84 -17.42 0.67
CA SER A 530 -5.13 -16.74 0.86
C SER A 530 -5.61 -16.03 -0.41
N VAL A 531 -4.71 -15.40 -1.16
CA VAL A 531 -5.04 -14.79 -2.46
C VAL A 531 -5.47 -15.85 -3.48
N ILE A 532 -4.76 -16.97 -3.55
CA ILE A 532 -5.10 -18.09 -4.43
C ILE A 532 -6.49 -18.64 -4.06
N LYS A 533 -6.72 -18.96 -2.79
CA LYS A 533 -8.03 -19.44 -2.30
C LYS A 533 -9.17 -18.46 -2.58
N TYR A 534 -8.92 -17.15 -2.47
CA TYR A 534 -9.90 -16.14 -2.83
C TYR A 534 -10.27 -16.18 -4.31
N ALA A 535 -9.28 -16.41 -5.19
CA ALA A 535 -9.51 -16.47 -6.62
C ALA A 535 -10.16 -17.79 -7.08
N GLU A 536 -9.85 -18.90 -6.41
CA GLU A 536 -10.37 -20.22 -6.78
C GLU A 536 -11.76 -20.52 -6.19
N ASN A 537 -12.21 -19.75 -5.22
CA ASN A 537 -13.47 -20.02 -4.54
C ASN A 537 -14.66 -19.39 -5.30
N ASP A 538 -15.47 -20.19 -5.93
CA ASP A 538 -16.65 -19.76 -6.68
C ASP A 538 -17.99 -19.96 -5.91
N TYR A 539 -17.93 -20.37 -4.63
CA TYR A 539 -19.11 -20.69 -3.84
C TYR A 539 -19.46 -19.64 -2.78
N VAL A 540 -18.46 -18.92 -2.25
CA VAL A 540 -18.65 -17.95 -1.17
C VAL A 540 -18.59 -16.54 -1.74
N CYS A 541 -19.54 -15.70 -1.37
CA CYS A 541 -19.55 -14.27 -1.70
C CYS A 541 -18.18 -13.61 -1.49
N ARG A 542 -17.69 -12.87 -2.49
CA ARG A 542 -16.36 -12.22 -2.47
C ARG A 542 -16.18 -11.26 -1.29
N SER A 543 -17.20 -10.45 -0.99
CA SER A 543 -17.18 -9.55 0.16
C SER A 543 -17.08 -10.33 1.48
N ARG A 544 -17.85 -11.42 1.61
CA ARG A 544 -17.84 -12.28 2.80
C ARG A 544 -16.51 -12.96 3.05
N GLN A 545 -15.80 -13.38 1.97
CA GLN A 545 -14.44 -13.92 2.06
C GLN A 545 -13.46 -12.88 2.60
N LEU A 546 -13.50 -11.64 2.08
CA LEU A 546 -12.65 -10.55 2.54
C LEU A 546 -12.94 -10.19 4.00
N LEU A 547 -14.20 -10.05 4.39
CA LEU A 547 -14.60 -9.76 5.76
C LEU A 547 -14.11 -10.83 6.74
N ARG A 548 -14.24 -12.13 6.38
CA ARG A 548 -13.71 -13.24 7.19
C ARG A 548 -12.20 -13.19 7.34
N TYR A 549 -11.49 -12.81 6.29
CA TYR A 549 -10.02 -12.66 6.34
C TYR A 549 -9.59 -11.61 7.37
N PHE A 550 -10.36 -10.52 7.52
CA PHE A 550 -10.12 -9.49 8.52
C PHE A 550 -10.77 -9.78 9.89
N GLY A 551 -11.33 -10.98 10.07
CA GLY A 551 -11.89 -11.41 11.36
C GLY A 551 -13.34 -11.04 11.59
N GLU A 552 -14.08 -10.53 10.58
CA GLU A 552 -15.51 -10.28 10.71
C GLU A 552 -16.32 -11.53 10.39
N SER A 553 -17.21 -11.91 11.33
CA SER A 553 -18.16 -13.01 11.16
C SER A 553 -19.47 -12.47 10.59
N ARG A 554 -19.63 -12.50 9.27
CA ARG A 554 -20.88 -12.13 8.60
C ARG A 554 -21.48 -13.32 7.86
N THR A 555 -22.79 -13.43 7.93
CA THR A 555 -23.54 -14.51 7.28
C THR A 555 -24.17 -14.10 5.94
N GLU A 556 -24.47 -12.80 5.79
CA GLU A 556 -25.17 -12.29 4.59
C GLU A 556 -24.24 -12.09 3.40
N ASP A 557 -24.72 -12.44 2.22
CA ASP A 557 -24.05 -12.22 0.96
C ASP A 557 -24.26 -10.80 0.44
N CYS A 558 -23.29 -10.25 -0.31
CA CYS A 558 -23.36 -8.86 -0.76
C CYS A 558 -24.38 -8.65 -1.90
N GLY A 559 -24.82 -9.69 -2.58
CA GLY A 559 -25.78 -9.65 -3.66
C GLY A 559 -25.30 -9.01 -4.98
N GLN A 560 -24.03 -8.59 -5.09
CA GLN A 560 -23.52 -7.83 -6.24
C GLN A 560 -22.17 -8.28 -6.79
N CYS A 561 -21.47 -9.21 -6.14
CA CYS A 561 -20.23 -9.80 -6.66
C CYS A 561 -20.55 -10.87 -7.74
N ASP A 562 -19.52 -11.29 -8.49
CA ASP A 562 -19.62 -12.34 -9.51
C ASP A 562 -20.31 -13.61 -8.98
N VAL A 563 -19.92 -14.10 -7.80
CA VAL A 563 -20.50 -15.30 -7.17
C VAL A 563 -21.98 -15.11 -6.86
N CYS A 564 -22.34 -14.00 -6.21
CA CYS A 564 -23.75 -13.74 -5.88
C CYS A 564 -24.64 -13.59 -7.13
N LEU A 565 -24.08 -13.01 -8.19
CA LEU A 565 -24.83 -12.86 -9.45
C LEU A 565 -24.96 -14.19 -10.17
N ALA A 566 -23.94 -15.07 -10.11
CA ALA A 566 -24.01 -16.42 -10.67
C ALA A 566 -25.10 -17.25 -9.96
N HIS A 567 -25.11 -17.27 -8.61
CA HIS A 567 -26.15 -17.96 -7.84
C HIS A 567 -27.54 -17.46 -8.19
N LYS A 568 -27.75 -16.15 -8.32
CA LYS A 568 -29.04 -15.61 -8.75
C LYS A 568 -29.45 -16.03 -10.14
N GLN A 569 -28.47 -16.20 -11.06
CA GLN A 569 -28.74 -16.68 -12.41
C GLN A 569 -29.09 -18.16 -12.40
N GLU A 570 -28.39 -18.97 -11.59
CA GLU A 570 -28.70 -20.39 -11.40
C GLU A 570 -30.11 -20.59 -10.82
N GLU A 571 -30.42 -19.87 -9.69
CA GLU A 571 -31.76 -19.89 -9.11
C GLU A 571 -32.85 -19.46 -10.09
N GLN A 572 -32.58 -18.44 -10.93
CA GLN A 572 -33.50 -18.03 -11.98
C GLN A 572 -33.60 -19.06 -13.13
N GLY A 573 -32.52 -19.76 -13.43
CA GLY A 573 -32.48 -20.83 -14.41
C GLY A 573 -33.30 -22.03 -13.96
N ASP A 574 -33.12 -22.49 -12.73
CA ASP A 574 -33.90 -23.59 -12.15
C ASP A 574 -35.37 -23.24 -12.06
N THR A 575 -35.72 -22.04 -11.63
CA THR A 575 -37.10 -21.54 -11.58
C THR A 575 -37.69 -21.42 -12.99
N GLN A 576 -36.92 -20.97 -13.97
CA GLN A 576 -37.37 -20.88 -15.35
C GLN A 576 -37.63 -22.28 -15.94
N GLN A 577 -36.80 -23.26 -15.59
CA GLN A 577 -37.00 -24.66 -15.98
C GLN A 577 -38.26 -25.28 -15.34
N GLU A 578 -38.47 -25.04 -14.04
CA GLU A 578 -39.68 -25.47 -13.32
C GLU A 578 -40.94 -24.85 -13.93
N ILE A 579 -40.93 -23.55 -14.23
CA ILE A 579 -42.05 -22.87 -14.91
C ILE A 579 -42.26 -23.41 -16.32
N ARG A 580 -41.19 -23.71 -17.08
CA ARG A 580 -41.24 -24.32 -18.38
C ARG A 580 -41.98 -25.67 -18.34
N GLU A 581 -41.60 -26.53 -17.40
CA GLU A 581 -42.23 -27.82 -17.19
C GLU A 581 -43.73 -27.69 -16.81
N LYS A 582 -44.06 -26.73 -15.95
CA LYS A 582 -45.46 -26.45 -15.55
C LYS A 582 -46.28 -25.94 -16.75
N ILE A 583 -45.73 -25.07 -17.61
CA ILE A 583 -46.39 -24.59 -18.82
C ILE A 583 -46.61 -25.76 -19.79
N LEU A 584 -45.58 -26.56 -20.07
CA LEU A 584 -45.70 -27.70 -21.01
C LEU A 584 -46.67 -28.77 -20.48
N ASN A 585 -46.66 -29.02 -19.18
CA ASN A 585 -47.62 -29.95 -18.55
C ASN A 585 -49.07 -29.43 -18.63
N LEU A 586 -49.29 -28.11 -18.45
CA LEU A 586 -50.63 -27.52 -18.63
C LEU A 586 -51.15 -27.70 -20.06
N LEU A 587 -50.25 -27.58 -21.04
CA LEU A 587 -50.58 -27.68 -22.46
C LEU A 587 -50.52 -29.12 -23.02
N ALA A 588 -50.17 -30.10 -22.18
CA ALA A 588 -49.99 -31.51 -22.59
C ALA A 588 -51.30 -32.21 -23.00
N ASP A 589 -52.45 -31.67 -22.65
CA ASP A 589 -53.76 -32.16 -23.06
C ASP A 589 -54.07 -31.89 -24.52
N GLY A 590 -53.27 -31.04 -25.21
CA GLY A 590 -53.44 -30.69 -26.61
C GLY A 590 -54.55 -29.68 -26.91
N GLU A 591 -55.23 -29.19 -25.88
CA GLU A 591 -56.28 -28.18 -25.98
C GLU A 591 -55.71 -26.75 -26.06
N ARG A 592 -56.56 -25.78 -26.39
CA ARG A 592 -56.24 -24.35 -26.41
C ARG A 592 -56.48 -23.74 -25.05
N HIS A 593 -55.41 -23.26 -24.39
CA HIS A 593 -55.49 -22.60 -23.10
C HIS A 593 -55.43 -21.08 -23.24
N MET A 594 -56.13 -20.33 -22.40
CA MET A 594 -56.00 -18.88 -22.34
C MET A 594 -54.68 -18.49 -21.70
N ILE A 595 -53.99 -17.48 -22.24
CA ILE A 595 -52.75 -16.92 -21.64
C ILE A 595 -52.95 -16.50 -20.18
N THR A 596 -54.17 -16.10 -19.80
CA THR A 596 -54.53 -15.76 -18.42
C THR A 596 -54.41 -16.94 -17.46
N GLU A 597 -54.51 -18.19 -17.94
CA GLU A 597 -54.33 -19.39 -17.10
C GLU A 597 -52.91 -19.58 -16.65
N LEU A 598 -51.93 -19.12 -17.47
CA LEU A 598 -50.51 -19.13 -17.09
C LEU A 598 -50.19 -18.25 -15.89
N LYS A 599 -51.05 -17.25 -15.60
CA LYS A 599 -50.90 -16.42 -14.40
C LYS A 599 -51.13 -17.18 -13.09
N ASN A 600 -51.68 -18.39 -13.17
CA ASN A 600 -51.90 -19.25 -11.98
C ASN A 600 -50.68 -20.13 -11.68
N ILE A 601 -49.71 -20.17 -12.59
CA ILE A 601 -48.48 -20.91 -12.37
C ILE A 601 -47.63 -20.19 -11.31
N ARG A 602 -47.34 -20.89 -10.22
CA ARG A 602 -46.54 -20.40 -9.11
C ARG A 602 -45.41 -21.35 -8.78
N THR A 603 -44.31 -20.81 -8.29
CA THR A 603 -43.20 -21.56 -7.73
C THR A 603 -43.23 -21.49 -6.20
N ASP A 604 -42.49 -22.35 -5.53
CA ASP A 604 -42.38 -22.34 -4.06
C ASP A 604 -41.44 -21.25 -3.54
N GLN A 605 -40.89 -20.43 -4.43
CA GLN A 605 -39.94 -19.36 -4.06
C GLN A 605 -40.64 -17.99 -4.03
N PRO A 606 -40.16 -17.03 -3.17
CA PRO A 606 -40.71 -15.67 -3.12
C PRO A 606 -40.15 -14.80 -4.25
N ILE A 607 -40.55 -15.09 -5.50
CA ILE A 607 -40.07 -14.43 -6.73
C ILE A 607 -41.27 -13.86 -7.49
N ASP A 608 -41.04 -12.91 -8.38
CA ASP A 608 -42.03 -12.37 -9.30
C ASP A 608 -42.34 -13.40 -10.43
N ASP A 609 -43.15 -14.41 -10.09
CA ASP A 609 -43.50 -15.50 -10.99
C ASP A 609 -44.07 -14.98 -12.32
N ASP A 610 -44.87 -13.92 -12.32
CA ASP A 610 -45.50 -13.38 -13.52
C ASP A 610 -44.45 -12.92 -14.55
N LYS A 611 -43.34 -12.36 -14.09
CA LYS A 611 -42.24 -11.91 -14.95
C LYS A 611 -41.46 -13.10 -15.55
N ILE A 612 -41.25 -14.15 -14.77
CA ILE A 612 -40.52 -15.34 -15.22
C ILE A 612 -41.39 -16.15 -16.14
N VAL A 613 -42.69 -16.33 -15.86
CA VAL A 613 -43.66 -16.94 -16.77
C VAL A 613 -43.67 -16.25 -18.13
N GLY A 614 -43.70 -14.90 -18.14
CA GLY A 614 -43.65 -14.14 -19.42
C GLY A 614 -42.37 -14.37 -20.20
N LYS A 615 -41.21 -14.44 -19.51
CA LYS A 615 -39.91 -14.71 -20.13
C LYS A 615 -39.83 -16.14 -20.68
N THR A 616 -40.26 -17.11 -19.89
CA THR A 616 -40.27 -18.54 -20.27
C THR A 616 -41.21 -18.77 -21.46
N LEU A 617 -42.38 -18.14 -21.46
CA LEU A 617 -43.31 -18.20 -22.56
C LEU A 617 -42.68 -17.67 -23.85
N LYS A 618 -41.97 -16.54 -23.78
CA LYS A 618 -41.28 -15.99 -24.93
C LYS A 618 -40.23 -16.97 -25.46
N THR A 619 -39.46 -17.60 -24.57
CA THR A 619 -38.45 -18.62 -24.96
C THR A 619 -39.12 -19.81 -25.66
N LEU A 620 -40.24 -20.31 -25.12
CA LEU A 620 -40.99 -21.43 -25.73
C LEU A 620 -41.57 -21.10 -27.13
N LEU A 621 -41.98 -19.83 -27.34
CA LEU A 621 -42.41 -19.32 -28.64
C LEU A 621 -41.24 -19.18 -29.61
N ASP A 622 -40.11 -18.67 -29.18
CA ASP A 622 -38.89 -18.51 -29.98
C ASP A 622 -38.30 -19.89 -30.38
N GLU A 623 -38.47 -20.91 -29.53
CA GLU A 623 -38.07 -22.30 -29.78
C GLU A 623 -39.10 -23.09 -30.58
N GLU A 624 -40.23 -22.48 -30.96
CA GLU A 624 -41.35 -23.11 -31.69
C GLU A 624 -41.96 -24.34 -30.97
N GLU A 625 -41.84 -24.43 -29.66
CA GLU A 625 -42.46 -25.50 -28.87
C GLU A 625 -43.93 -25.25 -28.59
N VAL A 626 -44.30 -23.99 -28.49
CA VAL A 626 -45.68 -23.57 -28.33
C VAL A 626 -46.06 -22.56 -29.42
N TYR A 627 -47.36 -22.53 -29.73
CA TYR A 627 -47.93 -21.64 -30.72
C TYR A 627 -48.97 -20.73 -30.04
N MET A 628 -49.05 -19.48 -30.46
CA MET A 628 -49.98 -18.48 -29.91
C MET A 628 -50.92 -17.99 -31.02
N ASP A 629 -52.23 -18.06 -30.76
CA ASP A 629 -53.30 -17.56 -31.64
C ASP A 629 -54.17 -16.56 -30.83
N GLY A 630 -53.94 -15.28 -31.00
CA GLY A 630 -54.61 -14.22 -30.24
C GLY A 630 -54.32 -14.34 -28.74
N SER A 631 -55.32 -14.62 -27.92
CA SER A 631 -55.21 -14.79 -26.47
C SER A 631 -55.07 -16.27 -26.04
N TYR A 632 -54.91 -17.17 -26.98
CA TYR A 632 -54.77 -18.59 -26.69
C TYR A 632 -53.39 -19.11 -27.02
N ILE A 633 -52.97 -20.11 -26.25
CA ILE A 633 -51.70 -20.82 -26.40
C ILE A 633 -51.95 -22.34 -26.47
N GLN A 634 -51.19 -23.05 -27.28
CA GLN A 634 -51.18 -24.50 -27.34
C GLN A 634 -49.81 -25.04 -27.73
N LEU A 635 -49.55 -26.32 -27.47
CA LEU A 635 -48.35 -27.01 -27.98
C LEU A 635 -48.29 -26.98 -29.48
N ASN A 636 -47.09 -26.71 -30.02
CA ASN A 636 -46.86 -26.78 -31.47
C ASN A 636 -46.80 -28.25 -31.86
N GLY A 637 -47.83 -28.74 -32.50
CA GLY A 637 -47.96 -30.14 -32.90
C GLY A 637 -46.94 -30.56 -33.94
N LYS A 638 -45.69 -30.79 -33.53
CA LYS A 638 -44.72 -31.60 -34.28
C LYS A 638 -44.98 -33.05 -33.94
N GLY A 639 -45.82 -33.71 -34.72
CA GLY A 639 -45.87 -35.12 -34.58
C GLY A 639 -47.16 -35.75 -35.03
N ASN A 640 -47.33 -35.87 -36.27
CA ASN A 640 -47.84 -37.07 -36.92
C ASN A 640 -47.56 -36.98 -38.43
N ILE A 641 -46.28 -37.10 -38.76
CA ILE A 641 -45.88 -37.55 -40.07
C ILE A 641 -45.59 -39.05 -39.93
N ASN A 642 -46.64 -39.81 -39.87
CA ASN A 642 -46.66 -41.20 -40.26
C ASN A 642 -48.00 -41.44 -40.92
N ASN A 643 -48.01 -41.20 -42.22
CA ASN A 643 -48.63 -42.08 -43.27
C ASN A 643 -48.03 -41.69 -44.60
#